data_c4faf76941735ec5d3ceabe3eb9fff75
#
_entry.id   c4faf76941735ec5d3ceabe3eb9fff75
#
_cell.length_a   1.000
_cell.length_b   1.000
_cell.length_c   1.000
_cell.angle_alpha   90.00
_cell.angle_beta   90.00
_cell.angle_gamma   90.00
#
_symmetry.space_group_name_H-M   'P 1'
#
loop_
_entity.id
_entity.type
_entity.pdbx_description
1 polymer ?
#
loop_
_entity_poly.entity_id
_entity_poly.type
_entity_poly.pdbx_seq_one_letter_code
_entity_poly.pdbx_strand_id
1 'polypeptide(L)'
;MHMKSILLGLAVLAAASTVNAQTQTWRQVGPSGGTVISLSADPNNISKLYLGTADGHVFTSSDEGDHWQLLSRIGTGQDDVITHIIVDPRDGKRLYASTWALYSGGGGVYRSDDGGRSWNIIGLAHETVRALAQSPTDPKLLLAGALSGVYRSTDEGASWQKITPDNHSDLTRFDSVAFDPKDNNTIYAGTYHLPWKTTNGGKDWFPVVKGMIDDSDVMSIIVDPANSDNVHATACSGIYHSTNGGTQWVKYQGIPSVFRRTQLIRMDPTNANILYAGTTSGLWKTVNEKDFKRVTPGDWIINALIIDPKNTQKLIIGTERQGVQISTDGGATFISANTGFQHQHITDVAIDREHPDRALVVLTFDNDAFMATKDGGNSWTTLGPGLKRTEVRHVYASPSGWLATLTNGGWSKYDETTKKWTRAGLYVADPVSAPAAQPASTKGKKGAAAKAPAKPVVKKATPVLSAYLVNDMTFGNDAWYAATAGGVLISTDKGATWKSASKDPLSRKPTQSVELSSDGNQVWSIAERNLLYSTDKGQTWDAKELSFAAAGNLKLHRVDDTSLFITTNMGLYGSRDAGRTWNRADVRELSFQSVAGTNNALVVSLQKQGLLASFDNGKSWQRMDDPLSQGYFPVIRTRRDGSLVAVSATEGMLSLDPNAKSASSSNGSSMR
;
A
#
# COMPACT_ATOMS: atom_id res chain seq x y z
N MET A 1 -82.65 -29.06 3.72
CA MET A 1 -82.01 -28.68 5.01
C MET A 1 -80.46 -28.71 4.77
N HIS A 2 -79.92 -27.52 4.48
CA HIS A 2 -78.46 -27.41 4.18
C HIS A 2 -77.83 -26.56 5.26
N MET A 3 -76.94 -27.17 6.01
CA MET A 3 -76.05 -26.48 6.93
C MET A 3 -74.80 -26.00 6.19
N LYS A 4 -74.55 -24.68 6.13
CA LYS A 4 -73.36 -24.08 5.63
C LYS A 4 -72.36 -23.94 6.78
N SER A 5 -71.20 -24.64 6.67
CA SER A 5 -70.06 -24.44 7.57
C SER A 5 -69.26 -23.23 7.11
N ILE A 6 -69.03 -22.28 7.99
CA ILE A 6 -68.17 -21.11 7.81
C ILE A 6 -66.80 -21.50 8.35
N LEU A 7 -65.78 -21.57 7.47
CA LEU A 7 -64.36 -21.62 7.83
C LEU A 7 -63.85 -20.17 8.05
N LEU A 8 -63.45 -19.88 9.27
CA LEU A 8 -62.71 -18.66 9.61
C LEU A 8 -61.21 -18.96 9.40
N GLY A 9 -60.64 -18.37 8.35
CA GLY A 9 -59.22 -18.39 8.11
C GLY A 9 -58.52 -17.29 8.91
N LEU A 10 -57.70 -17.66 9.91
CA LEU A 10 -56.75 -16.75 10.55
C LEU A 10 -55.57 -16.50 9.60
N ALA A 11 -55.50 -15.31 9.02
CA ALA A 11 -54.32 -14.84 8.35
C ALA A 11 -53.34 -14.26 9.40
N VAL A 12 -52.28 -14.99 9.70
CA VAL A 12 -51.14 -14.47 10.46
C VAL A 12 -50.35 -13.56 9.51
N LEU A 13 -50.47 -12.26 9.64
CA LEU A 13 -49.55 -11.31 9.04
C LEU A 13 -48.18 -11.42 9.78
N ALA A 14 -47.24 -12.12 9.19
CA ALA A 14 -45.85 -11.99 9.57
C ALA A 14 -45.37 -10.61 9.06
N ALA A 15 -45.29 -9.63 9.95
CA ALA A 15 -44.59 -8.39 9.71
C ALA A 15 -43.12 -8.71 9.62
N ALA A 16 -42.60 -8.93 8.40
CA ALA A 16 -41.19 -8.89 8.15
C ALA A 16 -40.72 -7.44 8.38
N SER A 17 -40.14 -7.20 9.55
CA SER A 17 -39.38 -5.99 9.80
C SER A 17 -38.18 -6.03 8.83
N THR A 18 -38.28 -5.35 7.71
CA THR A 18 -37.15 -5.01 6.89
C THR A 18 -36.28 -4.09 7.74
N VAL A 19 -35.27 -4.67 8.37
CA VAL A 19 -34.14 -3.91 8.90
C VAL A 19 -33.52 -3.28 7.65
N ASN A 20 -33.77 -2.00 7.43
CA ASN A 20 -33.02 -1.21 6.47
C ASN A 20 -31.54 -1.35 6.86
N ALA A 21 -30.79 -2.17 6.13
CA ALA A 21 -29.35 -2.22 6.22
C ALA A 21 -28.88 -0.81 5.83
N GLN A 22 -28.55 -0.03 6.83
CA GLN A 22 -27.96 1.29 6.66
C GLN A 22 -26.62 1.02 5.97
N THR A 23 -26.47 1.40 4.71
CA THR A 23 -25.22 1.23 3.97
C THR A 23 -24.19 2.18 4.59
N GLN A 24 -23.42 1.64 5.49
CA GLN A 24 -22.26 2.33 6.06
C GLN A 24 -21.17 2.33 4.99
N THR A 25 -20.76 3.51 4.56
CA THR A 25 -19.74 3.68 3.54
C THR A 25 -18.41 4.13 4.14
N TRP A 26 -17.34 3.49 3.73
CA TRP A 26 -15.99 3.92 4.03
C TRP A 26 -15.65 5.20 3.26
N ARG A 27 -14.92 6.09 3.90
CA ARG A 27 -14.40 7.31 3.28
C ARG A 27 -12.88 7.30 3.33
N GLN A 28 -12.23 7.52 2.20
CA GLN A 28 -10.80 7.74 2.16
C GLN A 28 -10.44 9.05 2.87
N VAL A 29 -9.41 9.00 3.71
CA VAL A 29 -8.93 10.14 4.49
C VAL A 29 -7.41 10.37 4.35
N GLY A 30 -6.82 9.84 3.28
CA GLY A 30 -5.44 10.06 2.91
C GLY A 30 -4.44 9.06 3.51
N PRO A 31 -3.15 9.36 3.50
CA PRO A 31 -2.56 10.54 2.83
C PRO A 31 -2.75 10.52 1.32
N SER A 32 -2.79 11.69 0.70
CA SER A 32 -2.91 11.84 -0.74
C SER A 32 -1.64 11.40 -1.47
N GLY A 33 -1.79 11.00 -2.75
CA GLY A 33 -0.72 10.46 -3.57
C GLY A 33 -0.71 8.93 -3.58
N GLY A 34 0.34 8.36 -4.10
CA GLY A 34 0.51 6.92 -4.26
C GLY A 34 1.32 6.59 -5.50
N THR A 35 1.34 5.31 -5.87
CA THR A 35 2.04 4.84 -7.06
C THR A 35 1.18 5.02 -8.31
N VAL A 36 1.65 5.85 -9.23
CA VAL A 36 1.12 6.00 -10.58
C VAL A 36 1.92 5.11 -11.51
N ILE A 37 1.26 4.17 -12.20
CA ILE A 37 1.90 3.31 -13.20
C ILE A 37 1.74 3.90 -14.60
N SER A 38 0.53 4.33 -14.95
CA SER A 38 0.24 4.89 -16.27
C SER A 38 -0.59 6.17 -16.15
N LEU A 39 -0.38 7.09 -17.09
CA LEU A 39 -1.17 8.31 -17.29
C LEU A 39 -1.53 8.44 -18.76
N SER A 40 -2.77 8.83 -19.02
CA SER A 40 -3.26 9.12 -20.37
C SER A 40 -4.18 10.33 -20.37
N ALA A 41 -4.14 11.09 -21.42
CA ALA A 41 -5.06 12.19 -21.68
C ALA A 41 -5.99 11.83 -22.84
N ASP A 42 -7.21 12.37 -22.82
CA ASP A 42 -8.04 12.40 -24.01
C ASP A 42 -7.36 13.33 -25.05
N PRO A 43 -6.99 12.84 -26.23
CA PRO A 43 -6.27 13.62 -27.23
C PRO A 43 -7.08 14.83 -27.75
N ASN A 44 -8.41 14.81 -27.61
CA ASN A 44 -9.29 15.91 -27.98
C ASN A 44 -9.58 16.86 -26.82
N ASN A 45 -9.36 16.42 -25.57
CA ASN A 45 -9.65 17.18 -24.36
C ASN A 45 -8.64 16.89 -23.26
N ILE A 46 -7.56 17.67 -23.21
CA ILE A 46 -6.48 17.52 -22.22
C ILE A 46 -6.96 17.66 -20.75
N SER A 47 -8.12 18.28 -20.51
CA SER A 47 -8.70 18.35 -19.17
C SER A 47 -9.15 16.97 -18.66
N LYS A 48 -9.39 16.03 -19.58
CA LYS A 48 -9.80 14.67 -19.23
C LYS A 48 -8.60 13.74 -19.17
N LEU A 49 -8.26 13.31 -17.96
CA LEU A 49 -7.12 12.43 -17.71
C LEU A 49 -7.56 11.11 -17.09
N TYR A 50 -6.73 10.09 -17.29
CA TYR A 50 -6.86 8.77 -16.70
C TYR A 50 -5.53 8.33 -16.10
N LEU A 51 -5.60 7.70 -14.95
CA LEU A 51 -4.45 7.18 -14.20
C LEU A 51 -4.69 5.71 -13.88
N GLY A 52 -3.71 4.87 -14.12
CA GLY A 52 -3.71 3.44 -13.77
C GLY A 52 -2.70 3.12 -12.70
N THR A 53 -3.07 2.20 -11.79
CA THR A 53 -2.27 1.76 -10.65
C THR A 53 -1.73 0.35 -10.79
N ALA A 54 -0.96 -0.11 -9.82
CA ALA A 54 -0.35 -1.45 -9.80
C ALA A 54 -1.30 -2.57 -9.31
N ASP A 55 -2.52 -2.22 -8.92
CA ASP A 55 -3.53 -3.13 -8.38
C ASP A 55 -4.89 -3.02 -9.09
N GLY A 56 -4.88 -2.47 -10.30
CA GLY A 56 -6.04 -2.44 -11.19
C GLY A 56 -6.97 -1.24 -11.04
N HIS A 57 -6.70 -0.27 -10.14
CA HIS A 57 -7.54 0.90 -10.01
C HIS A 57 -7.31 1.90 -11.14
N VAL A 58 -8.42 2.46 -11.63
CA VAL A 58 -8.43 3.55 -12.61
C VAL A 58 -9.00 4.78 -11.94
N PHE A 59 -8.21 5.86 -11.89
CA PHE A 59 -8.65 7.18 -11.47
C PHE A 59 -8.83 8.07 -12.68
N THR A 60 -9.67 9.09 -12.54
CA THR A 60 -9.90 10.09 -13.60
C THR A 60 -9.89 11.49 -13.02
N SER A 61 -9.43 12.44 -13.85
CA SER A 61 -9.57 13.87 -13.62
C SER A 61 -10.35 14.49 -14.78
N SER A 62 -11.08 15.58 -14.53
CA SER A 62 -11.77 16.38 -15.55
C SER A 62 -11.30 17.85 -15.58
N ASP A 63 -10.26 18.16 -14.83
CA ASP A 63 -9.70 19.51 -14.61
C ASP A 63 -8.17 19.51 -14.68
N GLU A 64 -7.63 18.78 -15.67
CA GLU A 64 -6.19 18.77 -16.00
C GLU A 64 -5.29 18.21 -14.89
N GLY A 65 -5.87 17.40 -13.98
CA GLY A 65 -5.15 16.73 -12.89
C GLY A 65 -5.21 17.45 -11.54
N ASP A 66 -5.95 18.54 -11.41
CA ASP A 66 -6.10 19.25 -10.13
C ASP A 66 -6.86 18.41 -9.11
N HIS A 67 -7.91 17.68 -9.56
CA HIS A 67 -8.69 16.76 -8.74
C HIS A 67 -8.84 15.40 -9.41
N TRP A 68 -8.70 14.34 -8.61
CA TRP A 68 -8.86 12.94 -9.03
C TRP A 68 -10.01 12.28 -8.31
N GLN A 69 -10.65 11.33 -8.97
CA GLN A 69 -11.64 10.46 -8.36
C GLN A 69 -11.41 9.01 -8.83
N LEU A 70 -11.62 8.08 -7.94
CA LEU A 70 -11.67 6.66 -8.30
C LEU A 70 -12.82 6.44 -9.28
N LEU A 71 -12.51 5.88 -10.44
CA LEU A 71 -13.49 5.67 -11.50
C LEU A 71 -13.97 4.22 -11.55
N SER A 72 -13.02 3.27 -11.56
CA SER A 72 -13.32 1.85 -11.71
C SER A 72 -12.08 1.01 -11.38
N ARG A 73 -12.23 -0.29 -11.61
CA ARG A 73 -11.15 -1.26 -11.50
C ARG A 73 -11.10 -2.17 -12.72
N ILE A 74 -9.88 -2.51 -13.18
CA ILE A 74 -9.62 -3.49 -14.25
C ILE A 74 -9.13 -4.78 -13.60
N GLY A 75 -9.63 -5.92 -14.08
CA GLY A 75 -9.26 -7.23 -13.56
C GLY A 75 -9.99 -7.60 -12.28
N THR A 76 -9.64 -8.75 -11.73
CA THR A 76 -10.25 -9.32 -10.52
C THR A 76 -9.25 -9.54 -9.38
N GLY A 77 -7.95 -9.44 -9.70
CA GLY A 77 -6.85 -9.61 -8.75
C GLY A 77 -6.43 -8.29 -8.10
N GLN A 78 -5.72 -8.34 -6.97
CA GLN A 78 -5.10 -7.15 -6.35
C GLN A 78 -3.70 -6.85 -6.92
N ASP A 79 -3.27 -7.59 -7.89
CA ASP A 79 -1.95 -7.53 -8.50
C ASP A 79 -2.03 -7.26 -10.03
N ASP A 80 -3.18 -6.77 -10.50
CA ASP A 80 -3.40 -6.38 -11.90
C ASP A 80 -2.77 -5.01 -12.19
N VAL A 81 -1.54 -5.00 -12.66
CA VAL A 81 -0.79 -3.77 -13.00
C VAL A 81 -1.29 -3.18 -14.32
N ILE A 82 -1.82 -1.96 -14.30
CA ILE A 82 -2.28 -1.25 -15.51
C ILE A 82 -1.11 -0.53 -16.17
N THR A 83 -0.46 -1.16 -17.14
CA THR A 83 0.73 -0.61 -17.81
C THR A 83 0.41 0.51 -18.78
N HIS A 84 -0.70 0.41 -19.48
CA HIS A 84 -1.14 1.42 -20.45
C HIS A 84 -2.64 1.65 -20.35
N ILE A 85 -3.02 2.90 -20.54
CA ILE A 85 -4.39 3.33 -20.86
C ILE A 85 -4.27 4.17 -22.14
N ILE A 86 -5.09 3.89 -23.14
CA ILE A 86 -5.16 4.63 -24.40
C ILE A 86 -6.59 5.12 -24.58
N VAL A 87 -6.77 6.39 -24.85
CA VAL A 87 -8.08 6.97 -25.21
C VAL A 87 -8.16 7.02 -26.73
N ASP A 88 -9.21 6.43 -27.32
CA ASP A 88 -9.41 6.43 -28.78
C ASP A 88 -9.64 7.86 -29.30
N PRO A 89 -8.84 8.34 -30.24
CA PRO A 89 -8.97 9.71 -30.74
C PRO A 89 -10.28 10.01 -31.47
N ARG A 90 -11.04 8.98 -31.87
CA ARG A 90 -12.35 9.11 -32.55
C ARG A 90 -13.51 9.18 -31.56
N ASP A 91 -13.34 8.60 -30.36
CA ASP A 91 -14.38 8.54 -29.35
C ASP A 91 -13.75 8.54 -27.94
N GLY A 92 -13.76 9.66 -27.26
CA GLY A 92 -13.22 9.81 -25.91
C GLY A 92 -13.88 8.96 -24.80
N LYS A 93 -14.95 8.20 -25.13
CA LYS A 93 -15.54 7.19 -24.25
C LYS A 93 -14.93 5.82 -24.46
N ARG A 94 -14.27 5.59 -25.59
CA ARG A 94 -13.59 4.32 -25.88
C ARG A 94 -12.16 4.37 -25.38
N LEU A 95 -11.85 3.47 -24.46
CA LEU A 95 -10.52 3.32 -23.91
C LEU A 95 -10.04 1.87 -24.09
N TYR A 96 -8.73 1.74 -24.24
CA TYR A 96 -8.04 0.45 -24.20
C TYR A 96 -7.06 0.46 -23.04
N ALA A 97 -6.90 -0.69 -22.37
CA ALA A 97 -5.90 -0.86 -21.33
C ALA A 97 -5.20 -2.20 -21.46
N SER A 98 -3.93 -2.24 -21.09
CA SER A 98 -3.17 -3.48 -20.95
C SER A 98 -2.82 -3.72 -19.50
N THR A 99 -2.89 -4.99 -19.08
CA THR A 99 -2.53 -5.39 -17.72
C THR A 99 -1.62 -6.62 -17.71
N TRP A 100 -0.92 -6.77 -16.60
CA TRP A 100 -0.27 -8.01 -16.20
C TRP A 100 -0.43 -8.20 -14.69
N ALA A 101 -0.44 -9.44 -14.25
CA ALA A 101 -0.58 -9.77 -12.83
C ALA A 101 0.79 -10.05 -12.20
N LEU A 102 1.09 -9.35 -11.11
CA LEU A 102 2.42 -9.37 -10.47
C LEU A 102 2.76 -10.72 -9.84
N TYR A 103 1.77 -11.38 -9.21
CA TYR A 103 1.96 -12.62 -8.46
C TYR A 103 1.13 -13.79 -8.97
N SER A 104 -0.09 -13.52 -9.47
CA SER A 104 -1.02 -14.58 -9.89
C SER A 104 -0.76 -15.11 -11.30
N GLY A 105 0.09 -14.40 -12.07
CA GLY A 105 0.29 -14.67 -13.50
C GLY A 105 -0.96 -14.35 -14.32
N GLY A 106 -0.79 -13.74 -15.48
CA GLY A 106 -1.91 -13.36 -16.34
C GLY A 106 -1.99 -11.87 -16.59
N GLY A 107 -3.15 -11.43 -17.05
CA GLY A 107 -3.45 -10.09 -17.51
C GLY A 107 -4.30 -10.13 -18.77
N GLY A 108 -4.11 -9.15 -19.66
CA GLY A 108 -4.80 -9.10 -20.94
C GLY A 108 -4.94 -7.70 -21.51
N VAL A 109 -5.73 -7.59 -22.58
CA VAL A 109 -6.16 -6.32 -23.16
C VAL A 109 -7.63 -6.12 -22.88
N TYR A 110 -7.96 -4.95 -22.36
CA TYR A 110 -9.32 -4.56 -21.95
C TYR A 110 -9.79 -3.36 -22.75
N ARG A 111 -11.12 -3.27 -22.96
CA ARG A 111 -11.78 -2.13 -23.58
C ARG A 111 -12.93 -1.65 -22.71
N SER A 112 -13.04 -0.35 -22.63
CA SER A 112 -14.21 0.37 -22.14
C SER A 112 -14.85 1.14 -23.30
N ASP A 113 -16.18 1.18 -23.34
CA ASP A 113 -16.98 1.99 -24.27
C ASP A 113 -17.82 3.05 -23.54
N ASP A 114 -17.60 3.24 -22.22
CA ASP A 114 -18.37 4.13 -21.33
C ASP A 114 -17.50 5.16 -20.57
N GLY A 115 -16.30 5.42 -21.09
CA GLY A 115 -15.36 6.36 -20.49
C GLY A 115 -14.63 5.83 -19.29
N GLY A 116 -14.37 4.52 -19.25
CA GLY A 116 -13.60 3.84 -18.21
C GLY A 116 -14.42 3.40 -16.99
N ARG A 117 -15.75 3.48 -17.02
CA ARG A 117 -16.60 3.06 -15.90
C ARG A 117 -16.71 1.55 -15.79
N SER A 118 -16.75 0.87 -16.94
CA SER A 118 -16.71 -0.58 -17.00
C SER A 118 -15.71 -1.07 -18.05
N TRP A 119 -15.17 -2.27 -17.86
CA TRP A 119 -14.12 -2.84 -18.70
C TRP A 119 -14.44 -4.27 -19.06
N ASN A 120 -14.26 -4.59 -20.33
CA ASN A 120 -14.39 -5.94 -20.87
C ASN A 120 -13.03 -6.39 -21.41
N ILE A 121 -12.64 -7.63 -21.10
CA ILE A 121 -11.46 -8.22 -21.72
C ILE A 121 -11.77 -8.49 -23.20
N ILE A 122 -10.94 -7.99 -24.10
CA ILE A 122 -11.12 -8.09 -25.54
C ILE A 122 -10.06 -8.97 -26.19
N GLY A 123 -9.13 -9.50 -25.44
CA GLY A 123 -8.13 -10.44 -25.94
C GLY A 123 -6.97 -10.65 -25.00
N LEU A 124 -6.15 -11.62 -25.35
CA LEU A 124 -4.94 -12.00 -24.64
C LEU A 124 -5.19 -12.30 -23.16
N ALA A 125 -6.36 -12.90 -22.85
CA ALA A 125 -6.70 -13.33 -21.50
C ALA A 125 -5.61 -14.27 -20.96
N HIS A 126 -5.17 -14.01 -19.73
CA HIS A 126 -4.08 -14.73 -19.05
C HIS A 126 -2.67 -14.49 -19.62
N GLU A 127 -2.51 -13.52 -20.54
CA GLU A 127 -1.20 -13.10 -21.02
C GLU A 127 -0.68 -11.90 -20.21
N THR A 128 0.60 -11.88 -19.96
CA THR A 128 1.29 -10.72 -19.39
C THR A 128 1.52 -9.68 -20.48
N VAL A 129 0.64 -8.69 -20.60
CA VAL A 129 0.72 -7.64 -21.62
C VAL A 129 1.37 -6.39 -21.04
N ARG A 130 2.62 -6.12 -21.42
CA ARG A 130 3.40 -4.99 -20.88
C ARG A 130 3.42 -3.75 -21.76
N ALA A 131 3.10 -3.91 -23.05
CA ALA A 131 3.05 -2.81 -24.01
C ALA A 131 1.75 -2.82 -24.78
N LEU A 132 1.20 -1.63 -25.04
CA LEU A 132 0.02 -1.43 -25.88
C LEU A 132 0.21 -0.16 -26.70
N ALA A 133 -0.06 -0.23 -28.01
CA ALA A 133 -0.02 0.92 -28.89
C ALA A 133 -1.21 0.90 -29.86
N GLN A 134 -1.73 2.09 -30.17
CA GLN A 134 -2.73 2.33 -31.22
C GLN A 134 -2.04 3.04 -32.37
N SER A 135 -2.37 2.67 -33.61
CA SER A 135 -1.80 3.36 -34.77
C SER A 135 -2.27 4.81 -34.84
N PRO A 136 -1.36 5.75 -35.06
CA PRO A 136 -1.71 7.18 -35.21
C PRO A 136 -2.47 7.49 -36.50
N THR A 137 -2.35 6.63 -37.54
CA THR A 137 -2.98 6.86 -38.86
C THR A 137 -4.24 6.01 -39.09
N ASP A 138 -4.35 4.88 -38.41
CA ASP A 138 -5.56 4.03 -38.42
C ASP A 138 -5.87 3.52 -37.00
N PRO A 139 -6.69 4.22 -36.23
CA PRO A 139 -7.02 3.84 -34.87
C PRO A 139 -7.72 2.49 -34.67
N LYS A 140 -8.07 1.76 -35.75
CA LYS A 140 -8.54 0.38 -35.66
C LYS A 140 -7.41 -0.62 -35.39
N LEU A 141 -6.18 -0.22 -35.72
CA LEU A 141 -5.00 -1.04 -35.54
C LEU A 141 -4.44 -0.89 -34.13
N LEU A 142 -4.28 -2.01 -33.46
CA LEU A 142 -3.67 -2.09 -32.15
C LEU A 142 -2.49 -3.07 -32.18
N LEU A 143 -1.46 -2.79 -31.37
CA LEU A 143 -0.36 -3.69 -31.06
C LEU A 143 -0.33 -3.95 -29.56
N ALA A 144 -0.11 -5.21 -29.20
CA ALA A 144 0.14 -5.62 -27.83
C ALA A 144 1.46 -6.39 -27.75
N GLY A 145 2.36 -5.91 -26.89
CA GLY A 145 3.60 -6.61 -26.54
C GLY A 145 3.39 -7.44 -25.28
N ALA A 146 3.50 -8.75 -25.41
CA ALA A 146 3.32 -9.70 -24.32
C ALA A 146 4.60 -10.50 -24.06
N LEU A 147 4.65 -11.27 -22.97
CA LEU A 147 5.79 -12.18 -22.75
C LEU A 147 5.93 -13.22 -23.86
N SER A 148 4.82 -13.67 -24.45
CA SER A 148 4.77 -14.71 -25.47
C SER A 148 5.03 -14.22 -26.89
N GLY A 149 4.92 -12.89 -27.15
CA GLY A 149 5.08 -12.34 -28.50
C GLY A 149 4.45 -10.96 -28.69
N VAL A 150 4.53 -10.45 -29.92
CA VAL A 150 3.77 -9.28 -30.36
C VAL A 150 2.49 -9.74 -31.05
N TYR A 151 1.39 -9.14 -30.65
CA TYR A 151 0.06 -9.38 -31.21
C TYR A 151 -0.46 -8.12 -31.90
N ARG A 152 -1.16 -8.31 -33.01
CA ARG A 152 -1.78 -7.24 -33.80
C ARG A 152 -3.28 -7.48 -33.91
N SER A 153 -4.06 -6.44 -33.72
CA SER A 153 -5.48 -6.38 -34.06
C SER A 153 -5.68 -5.40 -35.21
N THR A 154 -6.62 -5.71 -36.11
CA THR A 154 -7.03 -4.84 -37.22
C THR A 154 -8.50 -4.41 -37.11
N ASP A 155 -9.17 -4.76 -36.00
CA ASP A 155 -10.61 -4.64 -35.79
C ASP A 155 -10.93 -4.11 -34.37
N GLU A 156 -10.11 -3.14 -33.88
CA GLU A 156 -10.32 -2.48 -32.58
C GLU A 156 -10.24 -3.44 -31.38
N GLY A 157 -9.44 -4.51 -31.52
CA GLY A 157 -9.24 -5.51 -30.48
C GLY A 157 -10.27 -6.64 -30.46
N ALA A 158 -11.20 -6.72 -31.45
CA ALA A 158 -12.17 -7.80 -31.52
C ALA A 158 -11.50 -9.16 -31.82
N SER A 159 -10.39 -9.14 -32.56
CA SER A 159 -9.51 -10.28 -32.76
C SER A 159 -8.04 -9.91 -32.73
N TRP A 160 -7.19 -10.88 -32.35
CA TRP A 160 -5.76 -10.68 -32.21
C TRP A 160 -5.00 -11.80 -32.95
N GLN A 161 -4.00 -11.39 -33.71
CA GLN A 161 -3.09 -12.29 -34.41
C GLN A 161 -1.68 -12.11 -33.86
N LYS A 162 -1.03 -13.18 -33.44
CA LYS A 162 0.40 -13.17 -33.15
C LYS A 162 1.19 -12.94 -34.42
N ILE A 163 2.07 -11.94 -34.43
CA ILE A 163 2.88 -11.55 -35.59
C ILE A 163 4.37 -11.80 -35.40
N THR A 164 4.77 -12.40 -34.29
CA THR A 164 6.12 -12.90 -34.05
C THR A 164 6.15 -14.41 -34.22
N PRO A 165 7.28 -14.99 -34.71
CA PRO A 165 7.39 -16.44 -34.87
C PRO A 165 7.31 -17.15 -33.52
N ASP A 166 6.79 -18.38 -33.52
CA ASP A 166 6.80 -19.23 -32.34
C ASP A 166 8.19 -19.77 -32.07
N ASN A 167 8.49 -19.97 -30.78
CA ASN A 167 9.75 -20.58 -30.32
C ASN A 167 11.04 -19.86 -30.73
N HIS A 168 10.97 -18.54 -30.95
CA HIS A 168 12.17 -17.73 -31.17
C HIS A 168 12.72 -17.26 -29.79
N SER A 169 13.99 -17.56 -29.49
CA SER A 169 14.59 -17.30 -28.17
C SER A 169 14.57 -15.82 -27.77
N ASP A 170 14.78 -14.92 -28.74
CA ASP A 170 14.98 -13.47 -28.48
C ASP A 170 13.74 -12.63 -28.76
N LEU A 171 12.76 -13.16 -29.55
CA LEU A 171 11.48 -12.49 -29.83
C LEU A 171 10.42 -12.85 -28.78
N THR A 172 10.74 -12.59 -27.53
CA THR A 172 9.91 -12.82 -26.34
C THR A 172 10.08 -11.67 -25.34
N ARG A 173 9.17 -11.58 -24.38
CA ARG A 173 9.21 -10.60 -23.27
C ARG A 173 9.31 -9.15 -23.77
N PHE A 174 8.25 -8.72 -24.43
CA PHE A 174 8.18 -7.38 -25.01
C PHE A 174 7.75 -6.35 -23.98
N ASP A 175 8.59 -5.36 -23.74
CA ASP A 175 8.33 -4.24 -22.85
C ASP A 175 7.89 -2.98 -23.60
N SER A 176 8.09 -2.91 -24.91
CA SER A 176 7.62 -1.80 -25.76
C SER A 176 7.28 -2.22 -27.18
N VAL A 177 6.27 -1.56 -27.76
CA VAL A 177 5.90 -1.66 -29.18
C VAL A 177 5.55 -0.27 -29.71
N ALA A 178 5.91 0.00 -30.97
CA ALA A 178 5.60 1.26 -31.65
C ALA A 178 5.31 1.03 -33.13
N PHE A 179 4.26 1.68 -33.64
CA PHE A 179 4.08 1.83 -35.08
C PHE A 179 5.00 2.93 -35.62
N ASP A 180 5.46 2.78 -36.84
CA ASP A 180 5.92 3.90 -37.64
C ASP A 180 4.71 4.82 -37.92
N PRO A 181 4.81 6.14 -37.69
CA PRO A 181 3.69 7.04 -37.86
C PRO A 181 3.23 7.24 -39.32
N LYS A 182 4.00 6.77 -40.29
CA LYS A 182 3.69 6.89 -41.74
C LYS A 182 3.38 5.56 -42.42
N ASP A 183 3.81 4.42 -41.80
CA ASP A 183 3.61 3.07 -42.33
C ASP A 183 3.23 2.07 -41.25
N ASN A 184 1.99 1.66 -41.23
CA ASN A 184 1.46 0.69 -40.28
C ASN A 184 2.02 -0.73 -40.41
N ASN A 185 2.81 -1.01 -41.45
CA ASN A 185 3.50 -2.29 -41.60
C ASN A 185 4.94 -2.25 -41.02
N THR A 186 5.45 -1.04 -40.78
CA THR A 186 6.71 -0.84 -40.07
C THR A 186 6.42 -0.74 -38.55
N ILE A 187 6.95 -1.71 -37.81
CA ILE A 187 6.74 -1.84 -36.38
C ILE A 187 8.08 -2.04 -35.69
N TYR A 188 8.27 -1.35 -34.58
CA TYR A 188 9.40 -1.54 -33.67
C TYR A 188 8.92 -2.25 -32.41
N ALA A 189 9.74 -3.17 -31.90
CA ALA A 189 9.46 -3.90 -30.67
C ALA A 189 10.71 -3.98 -29.80
N GLY A 190 10.59 -3.54 -28.56
CA GLY A 190 11.65 -3.65 -27.55
C GLY A 190 11.43 -4.89 -26.71
N THR A 191 12.45 -5.74 -26.63
CA THR A 191 12.46 -6.93 -25.81
C THR A 191 13.32 -6.73 -24.58
N TYR A 192 13.33 -7.71 -23.67
CA TYR A 192 14.31 -7.75 -22.58
C TYR A 192 15.77 -7.85 -23.09
N HIS A 193 15.95 -8.16 -24.40
CA HIS A 193 17.25 -8.26 -25.04
C HIS A 193 17.22 -7.60 -26.43
N LEU A 194 17.45 -6.27 -26.44
CA LEU A 194 17.59 -5.43 -27.64
C LEU A 194 16.31 -5.21 -28.46
N PRO A 195 16.27 -4.23 -29.38
CA PRO A 195 15.12 -3.92 -30.20
C PRO A 195 15.09 -4.70 -31.52
N TRP A 196 13.88 -4.97 -31.97
CA TRP A 196 13.57 -5.62 -33.24
C TRP A 196 12.68 -4.74 -34.11
N LYS A 197 12.72 -4.95 -35.42
CA LYS A 197 11.92 -4.22 -36.39
C LYS A 197 11.33 -5.18 -37.44
N THR A 198 10.12 -4.89 -37.87
CA THR A 198 9.52 -5.43 -39.10
C THR A 198 9.11 -4.28 -40.03
N THR A 199 9.12 -4.52 -41.36
CA THR A 199 8.64 -3.57 -42.37
C THR A 199 7.51 -4.17 -43.25
N ASN A 200 7.02 -5.32 -42.87
CA ASN A 200 5.99 -6.05 -43.65
C ASN A 200 4.87 -6.59 -42.75
N GLY A 201 4.57 -5.88 -41.66
CA GLY A 201 3.46 -6.19 -40.77
C GLY A 201 3.69 -7.40 -39.87
N GLY A 202 4.95 -7.79 -39.66
CA GLY A 202 5.31 -8.90 -38.75
C GLY A 202 5.57 -10.23 -39.46
N LYS A 203 5.61 -10.27 -40.81
CA LYS A 203 5.98 -11.49 -41.52
C LYS A 203 7.43 -11.86 -41.32
N ASP A 204 8.30 -10.84 -41.34
CA ASP A 204 9.72 -10.99 -41.08
C ASP A 204 10.17 -9.96 -40.00
N TRP A 205 11.05 -10.39 -39.09
CA TRP A 205 11.59 -9.56 -38.03
C TRP A 205 13.12 -9.52 -38.09
N PHE A 206 13.69 -8.34 -37.94
CA PHE A 206 15.11 -8.09 -37.99
C PHE A 206 15.62 -7.46 -36.70
N PRO A 207 16.72 -7.93 -36.11
CA PRO A 207 17.34 -7.26 -34.97
C PRO A 207 17.94 -5.93 -35.41
N VAL A 208 17.63 -4.85 -34.72
CA VAL A 208 18.14 -3.51 -34.98
C VAL A 208 18.99 -3.05 -33.82
N VAL A 209 20.18 -3.62 -33.69
CA VAL A 209 21.00 -3.61 -32.46
C VAL A 209 22.30 -2.83 -32.59
N LYS A 210 22.72 -2.47 -33.80
CA LYS A 210 24.05 -1.91 -34.06
C LYS A 210 24.24 -0.57 -33.34
N GLY A 211 25.18 -0.50 -32.39
CA GLY A 211 25.48 0.69 -31.60
C GLY A 211 24.83 0.71 -30.22
N MET A 212 23.97 -0.25 -29.90
CA MET A 212 23.48 -0.45 -28.53
C MET A 212 24.43 -1.34 -27.73
N ILE A 213 24.42 -1.19 -26.42
CA ILE A 213 25.10 -2.09 -25.50
C ILE A 213 24.31 -3.40 -25.46
N ASP A 214 24.99 -4.50 -25.60
CA ASP A 214 24.42 -5.85 -25.53
C ASP A 214 23.76 -6.11 -24.18
N ASP A 215 22.78 -7.04 -24.15
CA ASP A 215 22.00 -7.41 -22.96
C ASP A 215 21.27 -6.21 -22.32
N SER A 216 20.48 -5.49 -23.13
CA SER A 216 19.74 -4.30 -22.70
C SER A 216 18.22 -4.48 -22.90
N ASP A 217 17.44 -4.46 -21.80
CA ASP A 217 15.99 -4.32 -21.86
C ASP A 217 15.60 -2.99 -22.53
N VAL A 218 14.71 -3.03 -23.53
CA VAL A 218 14.25 -1.85 -24.27
C VAL A 218 12.83 -1.50 -23.82
N MET A 219 12.72 -0.51 -22.92
CA MET A 219 11.50 -0.19 -22.17
C MET A 219 10.56 0.76 -22.90
N SER A 220 11.07 1.58 -23.83
CA SER A 220 10.24 2.51 -24.61
C SER A 220 10.91 2.80 -25.95
N ILE A 221 10.09 2.82 -27.00
CA ILE A 221 10.51 3.23 -28.35
C ILE A 221 9.51 4.29 -28.84
N ILE A 222 10.03 5.39 -29.40
CA ILE A 222 9.23 6.38 -30.09
C ILE A 222 9.83 6.68 -31.48
N VAL A 223 8.97 6.94 -32.45
CA VAL A 223 9.34 7.35 -33.79
C VAL A 223 8.87 8.78 -34.01
N ASP A 224 9.75 9.62 -34.58
CA ASP A 224 9.40 11.01 -34.88
C ASP A 224 8.28 11.05 -35.93
N PRO A 225 7.12 11.66 -35.65
CA PRO A 225 6.01 11.72 -36.59
C PRO A 225 6.32 12.52 -37.86
N ALA A 226 7.29 13.43 -37.79
CA ALA A 226 7.74 14.22 -38.96
C ALA A 226 8.76 13.44 -39.81
N ASN A 227 9.58 12.60 -39.18
CA ASN A 227 10.64 11.86 -39.87
C ASN A 227 10.82 10.44 -39.31
N SER A 228 10.29 9.41 -39.97
CA SER A 228 10.38 8.02 -39.55
C SER A 228 11.81 7.46 -39.42
N ASP A 229 12.81 8.13 -39.99
CA ASP A 229 14.21 7.74 -39.79
C ASP A 229 14.73 8.11 -38.39
N ASN A 230 14.09 9.08 -37.71
CA ASN A 230 14.43 9.46 -36.37
C ASN A 230 13.68 8.59 -35.36
N VAL A 231 14.41 7.71 -34.70
CA VAL A 231 13.87 6.78 -33.69
C VAL A 231 14.63 6.94 -32.41
N HIS A 232 13.92 6.98 -31.29
CA HIS A 232 14.51 7.04 -29.97
C HIS A 232 14.10 5.82 -29.17
N ALA A 233 15.03 5.22 -28.42
CA ALA A 233 14.79 4.07 -27.58
C ALA A 233 15.41 4.26 -26.19
N THR A 234 14.73 3.79 -25.17
CA THR A 234 15.26 3.74 -23.82
C THR A 234 15.57 2.30 -23.45
N ALA A 235 16.66 2.11 -22.75
CA ALA A 235 17.10 0.82 -22.30
C ALA A 235 17.66 0.88 -20.88
N CYS A 236 17.85 -0.26 -20.24
CA CYS A 236 18.54 -0.33 -18.95
C CYS A 236 20.01 0.16 -19.05
N SER A 237 20.58 0.16 -20.25
CA SER A 237 21.94 0.67 -20.54
C SER A 237 22.00 2.16 -20.86
N GLY A 238 20.88 2.84 -21.08
CA GLY A 238 20.79 4.27 -21.38
C GLY A 238 19.72 4.62 -22.41
N ILE A 239 19.84 5.81 -23.01
CA ILE A 239 18.95 6.31 -24.06
C ILE A 239 19.72 6.35 -25.37
N TYR A 240 19.07 5.93 -26.43
CA TYR A 240 19.67 5.83 -27.77
C TYR A 240 18.80 6.55 -28.79
N HIS A 241 19.43 7.08 -29.84
CA HIS A 241 18.77 7.63 -31.01
C HIS A 241 19.34 7.02 -32.29
N SER A 242 18.50 6.95 -33.31
CA SER A 242 18.86 6.57 -34.66
C SER A 242 18.31 7.62 -35.62
N THR A 243 19.07 7.96 -36.66
CA THR A 243 18.66 8.84 -37.77
C THR A 243 18.50 8.09 -39.08
N ASN A 244 18.43 6.76 -39.00
CA ASN A 244 18.31 5.86 -40.18
C ASN A 244 17.39 4.67 -39.88
N GLY A 245 16.28 4.93 -39.18
CA GLY A 245 15.24 3.95 -38.94
C GLY A 245 15.66 2.76 -38.10
N GLY A 246 16.59 2.95 -37.16
CA GLY A 246 17.07 1.91 -36.27
C GLY A 246 18.28 1.12 -36.80
N THR A 247 18.77 1.40 -38.01
CA THR A 247 19.91 0.67 -38.60
C THR A 247 21.20 0.90 -37.79
N GLN A 248 21.37 2.10 -37.24
CA GLN A 248 22.52 2.46 -36.40
C GLN A 248 22.04 3.33 -35.25
N TRP A 249 22.45 2.99 -34.01
CA TRP A 249 22.13 3.72 -32.80
C TRP A 249 23.34 4.46 -32.25
N VAL A 250 23.08 5.64 -31.69
CA VAL A 250 24.06 6.44 -30.95
C VAL A 250 23.48 6.70 -29.57
N LYS A 251 24.31 6.54 -28.55
CA LYS A 251 23.90 6.74 -27.16
C LYS A 251 23.92 8.23 -26.81
N TYR A 252 22.85 8.72 -26.22
CA TYR A 252 22.79 10.05 -25.63
C TYR A 252 23.71 10.18 -24.42
N GLN A 253 24.19 11.39 -24.17
CA GLN A 253 25.04 11.73 -23.04
C GLN A 253 24.24 12.45 -21.94
N GLY A 254 24.89 12.75 -20.80
CA GLY A 254 24.35 13.57 -19.71
C GLY A 254 23.74 12.77 -18.56
N ILE A 255 23.25 11.55 -18.79
CA ILE A 255 22.72 10.70 -17.70
C ILE A 255 23.85 9.78 -17.16
N PRO A 256 24.23 9.94 -15.88
CA PRO A 256 25.21 9.05 -15.26
C PRO A 256 24.81 7.58 -15.31
N SER A 257 25.80 6.68 -15.42
CA SER A 257 25.55 5.23 -15.57
C SER A 257 24.74 4.62 -14.43
N VAL A 258 24.82 5.18 -13.23
CA VAL A 258 24.05 4.74 -12.04
C VAL A 258 22.58 5.12 -12.08
N PHE A 259 22.17 6.04 -12.99
CA PHE A 259 20.80 6.55 -13.15
C PHE A 259 20.19 6.24 -14.51
N ARG A 260 20.83 5.38 -15.28
CA ARG A 260 20.54 5.13 -16.70
C ARG A 260 19.28 4.29 -16.97
N ARG A 261 18.73 3.58 -15.98
CA ARG A 261 17.52 2.80 -16.18
C ARG A 261 16.34 3.74 -16.46
N THR A 262 15.92 3.77 -17.72
CA THR A 262 14.95 4.71 -18.25
C THR A 262 13.65 4.02 -18.59
N GLN A 263 12.56 4.38 -17.88
CA GLN A 263 11.24 3.78 -18.02
C GLN A 263 10.49 4.24 -19.27
N LEU A 264 10.66 5.50 -19.62
CA LEU A 264 9.96 6.10 -20.75
C LEU A 264 10.79 7.21 -21.44
N ILE A 265 10.48 7.46 -22.70
CA ILE A 265 10.89 8.67 -23.43
C ILE A 265 9.66 9.31 -24.08
N ARG A 266 9.63 10.65 -24.12
CA ARG A 266 8.60 11.43 -24.79
C ARG A 266 9.26 12.58 -25.52
N MET A 267 8.77 12.86 -26.72
CA MET A 267 9.16 13.99 -27.56
C MET A 267 8.16 15.13 -27.39
N ASP A 268 8.64 16.35 -27.32
CA ASP A 268 7.78 17.54 -27.38
C ASP A 268 7.04 17.56 -28.73
N PRO A 269 5.71 17.63 -28.75
CA PRO A 269 4.92 17.52 -29.99
C PRO A 269 5.13 18.70 -30.95
N THR A 270 5.71 19.80 -30.49
CA THR A 270 5.97 21.01 -31.30
C THR A 270 7.44 21.18 -31.66
N ASN A 271 8.35 20.47 -30.98
CA ASN A 271 9.80 20.60 -31.21
C ASN A 271 10.52 19.26 -30.96
N ALA A 272 10.83 18.53 -32.03
CA ALA A 272 11.50 17.22 -31.96
C ALA A 272 12.87 17.26 -31.26
N ASN A 273 13.54 18.42 -31.15
CA ASN A 273 14.82 18.54 -30.42
C ASN A 273 14.65 18.50 -28.89
N ILE A 274 13.42 18.60 -28.38
CA ILE A 274 13.13 18.53 -26.96
C ILE A 274 12.62 17.14 -26.62
N LEU A 275 13.38 16.44 -25.80
CA LEU A 275 13.01 15.11 -25.29
C LEU A 275 13.01 15.10 -23.77
N TYR A 276 12.10 14.32 -23.23
CA TYR A 276 12.02 14.03 -21.81
C TYR A 276 12.19 12.53 -21.58
N ALA A 277 12.99 12.17 -20.58
CA ALA A 277 13.26 10.79 -20.20
C ALA A 277 12.93 10.58 -18.73
N GLY A 278 11.98 9.70 -18.45
CA GLY A 278 11.63 9.27 -17.11
C GLY A 278 12.50 8.10 -16.66
N THR A 279 13.23 8.28 -15.57
CA THR A 279 14.17 7.27 -15.05
C THR A 279 13.79 6.87 -13.63
N THR A 280 14.47 5.86 -13.10
CA THR A 280 14.42 5.52 -11.67
C THR A 280 15.09 6.58 -10.77
N SER A 281 15.63 7.65 -11.36
CA SER A 281 16.29 8.75 -10.64
C SER A 281 15.96 10.13 -11.24
N GLY A 282 14.67 10.40 -11.39
CA GLY A 282 14.15 11.67 -11.83
C GLY A 282 13.75 11.74 -13.30
N LEU A 283 13.14 12.88 -13.66
CA LEU A 283 12.87 13.28 -15.02
C LEU A 283 14.10 14.05 -15.57
N TRP A 284 14.51 13.67 -16.76
CA TRP A 284 15.61 14.30 -17.49
C TRP A 284 15.10 14.94 -18.78
N LYS A 285 15.66 16.08 -19.16
CA LYS A 285 15.28 16.84 -20.34
C LYS A 285 16.51 17.15 -21.19
N THR A 286 16.39 17.05 -22.51
CA THR A 286 17.31 17.66 -23.47
C THR A 286 16.57 18.68 -24.34
N VAL A 287 17.25 19.69 -24.80
CA VAL A 287 16.72 20.73 -25.73
C VAL A 287 17.51 20.80 -27.04
N ASN A 288 18.47 19.93 -27.23
CA ASN A 288 19.41 19.93 -28.34
C ASN A 288 19.75 18.53 -28.87
N GLU A 289 19.00 17.53 -28.45
CA GLU A 289 19.23 16.10 -28.79
C GLU A 289 20.65 15.60 -28.44
N LYS A 290 21.36 16.24 -27.51
CA LYS A 290 22.73 15.84 -27.14
C LYS A 290 22.83 15.45 -25.68
N ASP A 291 22.57 16.40 -24.80
CA ASP A 291 22.81 16.23 -23.37
C ASP A 291 21.53 16.32 -22.56
N PHE A 292 21.28 15.31 -21.76
CA PHE A 292 20.19 15.31 -20.80
C PHE A 292 20.59 15.98 -19.49
N LYS A 293 19.72 16.82 -18.96
CA LYS A 293 19.84 17.42 -17.61
C LYS A 293 18.64 17.02 -16.76
N ARG A 294 18.88 16.66 -15.51
CA ARG A 294 17.81 16.32 -14.59
C ARG A 294 17.03 17.58 -14.18
N VAL A 295 15.70 17.47 -14.20
CA VAL A 295 14.78 18.58 -13.91
C VAL A 295 13.89 18.32 -12.69
N THR A 296 14.01 17.13 -12.05
CA THR A 296 13.31 16.80 -10.80
C THR A 296 14.29 16.34 -9.73
N PRO A 297 13.87 16.22 -8.46
CA PRO A 297 14.64 15.50 -7.45
C PRO A 297 15.06 14.10 -7.89
N GLY A 298 16.22 13.65 -7.42
CA GLY A 298 16.83 12.39 -7.88
C GLY A 298 16.25 11.13 -7.25
N ASP A 299 15.41 11.25 -6.26
CA ASP A 299 14.69 10.17 -5.59
C ASP A 299 13.29 9.93 -6.18
N TRP A 300 12.88 10.71 -7.17
CA TRP A 300 11.63 10.48 -7.90
C TRP A 300 11.82 9.43 -8.99
N ILE A 301 11.00 8.39 -8.96
CA ILE A 301 10.90 7.39 -10.04
C ILE A 301 9.76 7.81 -10.94
N ILE A 302 10.04 8.04 -12.21
CA ILE A 302 9.08 8.57 -13.17
C ILE A 302 8.55 7.42 -14.04
N ASN A 303 7.28 7.09 -13.88
CA ASN A 303 6.61 6.00 -14.60
C ASN A 303 5.79 6.49 -15.79
N ALA A 304 5.30 7.74 -15.75
CA ALA A 304 4.43 8.26 -16.80
C ALA A 304 4.68 9.76 -17.02
N LEU A 305 4.45 10.23 -18.26
CA LEU A 305 4.55 11.64 -18.63
C LEU A 305 3.54 11.97 -19.73
N ILE A 306 2.78 13.03 -19.51
CA ILE A 306 1.98 13.72 -20.52
C ILE A 306 2.59 15.10 -20.76
N ILE A 307 2.73 15.47 -22.03
CA ILE A 307 3.07 16.84 -22.47
C ILE A 307 1.80 17.39 -23.13
N ASP A 308 1.32 18.52 -22.68
CA ASP A 308 0.15 19.17 -23.30
C ASP A 308 0.49 19.62 -24.72
N PRO A 309 -0.15 19.09 -25.77
CA PRO A 309 0.18 19.42 -27.14
C PRO A 309 -0.16 20.87 -27.53
N LYS A 310 -1.02 21.54 -26.75
CA LYS A 310 -1.39 22.97 -26.96
C LYS A 310 -0.51 23.92 -26.16
N ASN A 311 0.10 23.43 -25.08
CA ASN A 311 1.02 24.17 -24.22
C ASN A 311 2.13 23.26 -23.70
N THR A 312 3.19 23.07 -24.46
CA THR A 312 4.29 22.16 -24.15
C THR A 312 5.11 22.55 -22.91
N GLN A 313 4.84 23.73 -22.32
CA GLN A 313 5.35 24.08 -21.00
C GLN A 313 4.60 23.34 -19.87
N LYS A 314 3.40 22.79 -20.16
CA LYS A 314 2.65 22.00 -19.21
C LYS A 314 3.02 20.54 -19.32
N LEU A 315 3.55 19.99 -18.21
CA LEU A 315 3.91 18.59 -18.04
C LEU A 315 3.12 18.00 -16.89
N ILE A 316 2.60 16.78 -17.07
CA ILE A 316 1.95 16.01 -16.00
C ILE A 316 2.72 14.71 -15.88
N ILE A 317 3.36 14.48 -14.73
CA ILE A 317 4.15 13.27 -14.49
C ILE A 317 3.50 12.40 -13.44
N GLY A 318 3.55 11.09 -13.67
CA GLY A 318 3.20 10.05 -12.71
C GLY A 318 4.46 9.46 -12.11
N THR A 319 4.50 9.40 -10.78
CA THR A 319 5.63 8.90 -10.03
C THR A 319 5.29 7.63 -9.25
N GLU A 320 6.29 6.90 -8.79
CA GLU A 320 6.07 5.71 -7.98
C GLU A 320 5.60 6.02 -6.54
N ARG A 321 5.90 7.23 -6.02
CA ARG A 321 5.65 7.54 -4.60
C ARG A 321 4.94 8.85 -4.37
N GLN A 322 5.33 9.90 -5.11
CA GLN A 322 4.83 11.26 -4.92
C GLN A 322 3.50 11.50 -5.64
N GLY A 323 2.94 10.43 -6.28
CA GLY A 323 1.71 10.56 -7.06
C GLY A 323 1.91 11.36 -8.34
N VAL A 324 0.95 12.22 -8.63
CA VAL A 324 0.94 13.10 -9.78
C VAL A 324 1.60 14.43 -9.43
N GLN A 325 2.47 14.90 -10.32
CA GLN A 325 3.13 16.21 -10.21
C GLN A 325 2.92 16.98 -11.52
N ILE A 326 2.64 18.27 -11.43
CA ILE A 326 2.40 19.13 -12.58
C ILE A 326 3.44 20.25 -12.65
N SER A 327 3.98 20.48 -13.84
CA SER A 327 4.79 21.64 -14.20
C SER A 327 4.05 22.49 -15.20
N THR A 328 4.18 23.82 -15.12
CA THR A 328 3.66 24.80 -16.08
C THR A 328 4.77 25.63 -16.72
N ASP A 329 6.02 25.27 -16.46
CA ASP A 329 7.23 25.98 -16.89
C ASP A 329 8.24 25.08 -17.61
N GLY A 330 7.73 24.03 -18.28
CA GLY A 330 8.56 23.12 -19.06
C GLY A 330 9.48 22.23 -18.22
N GLY A 331 9.12 21.99 -16.96
CA GLY A 331 9.85 21.14 -16.02
C GLY A 331 10.84 21.88 -15.14
N ALA A 332 10.83 23.22 -15.09
CA ALA A 332 11.70 23.96 -14.18
C ALA A 332 11.23 23.80 -12.71
N THR A 333 9.91 23.79 -12.49
CA THR A 333 9.30 23.52 -11.18
C THR A 333 8.14 22.52 -11.30
N PHE A 334 7.85 21.80 -10.21
CA PHE A 334 6.73 20.87 -10.12
C PHE A 334 5.95 21.12 -8.84
N ILE A 335 4.62 21.02 -8.93
CA ILE A 335 3.70 21.07 -7.80
C ILE A 335 2.93 19.76 -7.70
N SER A 336 2.62 19.34 -6.46
CA SER A 336 1.83 18.13 -6.20
C SER A 336 0.37 18.35 -6.62
N ALA A 337 -0.19 17.38 -7.36
CA ALA A 337 -1.55 17.41 -7.89
C ALA A 337 -2.29 16.10 -7.51
N ASN A 338 -2.39 15.83 -6.23
CA ASN A 338 -2.89 14.58 -5.67
C ASN A 338 -4.27 14.70 -5.00
N THR A 339 -4.96 15.81 -5.13
CA THR A 339 -6.28 16.00 -4.51
C THR A 339 -7.25 14.92 -5.00
N GLY A 340 -7.78 14.10 -4.08
CA GLY A 340 -8.66 12.97 -4.41
C GLY A 340 -7.96 11.70 -4.91
N PHE A 341 -6.66 11.74 -5.21
CA PHE A 341 -5.85 10.56 -5.43
C PHE A 341 -5.26 10.10 -4.10
N GLN A 342 -5.88 9.11 -3.47
CA GLN A 342 -5.50 8.59 -2.14
C GLN A 342 -5.22 7.10 -2.27
N HIS A 343 -4.04 6.77 -2.75
CA HIS A 343 -3.60 5.42 -3.08
C HIS A 343 -2.23 5.09 -2.47
N GLN A 344 -2.03 5.52 -1.22
CA GLN A 344 -0.81 5.21 -0.47
C GLN A 344 -0.87 3.81 0.14
N HIS A 345 0.22 3.10 0.02
CA HIS A 345 0.39 1.79 0.64
C HIS A 345 0.77 1.94 2.11
N ILE A 346 -0.18 1.68 3.01
CA ILE A 346 -0.01 1.83 4.45
C ILE A 346 0.11 0.44 5.11
N THR A 347 1.11 0.29 5.97
CA THR A 347 1.38 -0.97 6.68
C THR A 347 0.95 -0.96 8.13
N ASP A 348 0.87 0.23 8.75
CA ASP A 348 0.45 0.34 10.15
C ASP A 348 -0.10 1.73 10.45
N VAL A 349 -0.91 1.85 11.52
CA VAL A 349 -1.51 3.11 11.97
C VAL A 349 -1.55 3.18 13.50
N ALA A 350 -1.21 4.34 14.02
CA ALA A 350 -1.44 4.72 15.41
C ALA A 350 -2.48 5.84 15.49
N ILE A 351 -3.49 5.69 16.33
CA ILE A 351 -4.51 6.70 16.61
C ILE A 351 -4.29 7.24 18.03
N ASP A 352 -4.26 8.55 18.16
CA ASP A 352 -4.21 9.21 19.47
C ASP A 352 -5.58 9.11 20.15
N ARG A 353 -5.65 8.41 21.28
CA ARG A 353 -6.91 8.18 22.01
C ARG A 353 -7.50 9.46 22.61
N GLU A 354 -6.64 10.39 23.01
CA GLU A 354 -7.07 11.66 23.61
C GLU A 354 -7.48 12.69 22.55
N HIS A 355 -6.90 12.56 21.35
CA HIS A 355 -7.14 13.45 20.22
C HIS A 355 -7.42 12.59 18.96
N PRO A 356 -8.65 12.10 18.76
CA PRO A 356 -8.97 11.13 17.70
C PRO A 356 -8.74 11.64 16.27
N ASP A 357 -8.62 12.95 16.09
CA ASP A 357 -8.23 13.55 14.80
C ASP A 357 -6.73 13.44 14.49
N ARG A 358 -5.92 13.02 15.49
CA ARG A 358 -4.49 12.79 15.31
C ARG A 358 -4.23 11.33 15.00
N ALA A 359 -3.55 11.09 13.87
CA ALA A 359 -3.10 9.77 13.47
C ALA A 359 -1.69 9.83 12.89
N LEU A 360 -0.98 8.72 13.02
CA LEU A 360 0.30 8.45 12.36
C LEU A 360 0.15 7.21 11.52
N VAL A 361 0.53 7.27 10.25
CA VAL A 361 0.58 6.12 9.33
C VAL A 361 2.01 5.81 8.94
N VAL A 362 2.25 4.53 8.63
CA VAL A 362 3.53 4.02 8.13
C VAL A 362 3.35 3.55 6.70
N LEU A 363 4.03 4.20 5.78
CA LEU A 363 4.05 3.84 4.37
C LEU A 363 5.04 2.68 4.12
N THR A 364 4.92 2.00 2.98
CA THR A 364 5.78 0.87 2.62
C THR A 364 7.22 1.25 2.23
N PHE A 365 7.48 2.52 1.97
CA PHE A 365 8.78 3.01 1.48
C PHE A 365 9.68 3.52 2.61
N ASP A 366 11.00 3.41 2.45
CA ASP A 366 11.97 3.79 3.48
C ASP A 366 12.12 5.31 3.67
N ASN A 367 12.00 6.06 2.58
CA ASN A 367 12.03 7.53 2.65
C ASN A 367 10.61 8.05 2.86
N ASP A 368 10.47 9.06 3.71
CA ASP A 368 9.18 9.68 4.05
C ASP A 368 8.12 8.67 4.52
N ALA A 369 8.57 7.62 5.18
CA ALA A 369 7.75 6.49 5.60
C ALA A 369 6.68 6.85 6.63
N PHE A 370 6.79 7.98 7.31
CA PHE A 370 5.93 8.35 8.42
C PHE A 370 5.18 9.64 8.09
N MET A 371 3.87 9.56 8.02
CA MET A 371 3.01 10.73 7.84
C MET A 371 2.01 10.85 8.98
N ALA A 372 1.83 12.07 9.48
CA ALA A 372 0.89 12.35 10.55
C ALA A 372 -0.16 13.37 10.13
N THR A 373 -1.38 13.18 10.62
CA THR A 373 -2.48 14.14 10.55
C THR A 373 -2.83 14.66 11.95
N LYS A 374 -3.40 15.88 12.00
CA LYS A 374 -3.95 16.50 13.21
C LYS A 374 -5.40 16.94 13.03
N ASP A 375 -6.00 16.65 11.90
CA ASP A 375 -7.31 17.13 11.46
C ASP A 375 -8.17 16.01 10.83
N GLY A 376 -8.00 14.78 11.32
CA GLY A 376 -8.79 13.64 10.89
C GLY A 376 -8.47 13.10 9.51
N GLY A 377 -7.33 13.52 8.93
CA GLY A 377 -6.89 13.11 7.60
C GLY A 377 -7.15 14.13 6.49
N ASN A 378 -7.63 15.34 6.82
CA ASN A 378 -7.81 16.39 5.82
C ASN A 378 -6.46 16.95 5.33
N SER A 379 -5.45 16.96 6.19
CA SER A 379 -4.07 17.28 5.83
C SER A 379 -3.08 16.30 6.47
N TRP A 380 -1.92 16.13 5.80
CA TRP A 380 -0.88 15.21 6.22
C TRP A 380 0.48 15.86 6.15
N THR A 381 1.32 15.57 7.14
CA THR A 381 2.69 16.08 7.22
C THR A 381 3.65 14.90 7.36
N THR A 382 4.69 14.87 6.53
CA THR A 382 5.80 13.91 6.68
C THR A 382 6.56 14.20 7.96
N LEU A 383 6.79 13.17 8.76
CA LEU A 383 7.63 13.26 9.96
C LEU A 383 9.11 13.15 9.56
N GLY A 384 9.94 13.89 10.28
CA GLY A 384 11.35 14.03 10.00
C GLY A 384 12.17 12.72 10.17
N PRO A 385 13.48 12.78 9.82
CA PRO A 385 14.36 11.62 9.68
C PRO A 385 14.71 10.96 11.03
N GLY A 386 15.48 9.88 10.94
CA GLY A 386 16.08 9.17 12.09
C GLY A 386 15.57 7.74 12.25
N LEU A 387 14.60 7.32 11.45
CA LEU A 387 14.08 5.96 11.44
C LEU A 387 13.69 5.55 10.01
N LYS A 388 14.09 4.35 9.58
CA LYS A 388 13.67 3.77 8.30
C LYS A 388 12.47 2.87 8.48
N ARG A 389 11.65 2.73 7.42
CA ARG A 389 10.52 1.80 7.41
C ARG A 389 10.92 0.36 7.78
N THR A 390 11.99 -0.14 7.22
CA THR A 390 12.52 -1.50 7.45
C THR A 390 12.93 -1.76 8.90
N GLU A 391 13.17 -0.71 9.67
CA GLU A 391 13.50 -0.82 11.10
C GLU A 391 12.25 -0.88 12.00
N VAL A 392 11.07 -0.56 11.48
CA VAL A 392 9.83 -0.43 12.26
C VAL A 392 9.00 -1.69 12.19
N ARG A 393 8.50 -2.11 13.35
CA ARG A 393 7.56 -3.20 13.50
C ARG A 393 6.12 -2.70 13.67
N HIS A 394 5.90 -1.84 14.66
CA HIS A 394 4.60 -1.22 14.93
C HIS A 394 4.77 0.23 15.39
N VAL A 395 3.74 1.05 15.14
CA VAL A 395 3.65 2.41 15.65
C VAL A 395 2.54 2.56 16.68
N TYR A 396 2.75 3.50 17.61
CA TYR A 396 1.82 3.76 18.71
C TYR A 396 1.69 5.26 18.98
N ALA A 397 0.48 5.65 19.39
CA ALA A 397 0.24 6.93 20.05
C ALA A 397 0.31 6.72 21.57
N SER A 398 1.32 7.28 22.19
CA SER A 398 1.46 7.30 23.64
C SER A 398 1.08 8.65 24.22
N PRO A 399 0.83 8.77 25.54
CA PRO A 399 0.65 10.06 26.21
C PRO A 399 1.87 11.01 26.06
N SER A 400 3.02 10.48 25.64
CA SER A 400 4.26 11.24 25.40
C SER A 400 4.53 11.54 23.91
N GLY A 401 3.60 11.21 22.99
CA GLY A 401 3.75 11.37 21.54
C GLY A 401 3.93 10.06 20.80
N TRP A 402 4.39 10.11 19.55
CA TRP A 402 4.53 8.97 18.67
C TRP A 402 5.70 8.07 19.07
N LEU A 403 5.44 6.78 19.11
CA LEU A 403 6.43 5.73 19.35
C LEU A 403 6.44 4.73 18.20
N ALA A 404 7.60 4.09 17.97
CA ALA A 404 7.75 2.98 17.03
C ALA A 404 8.54 1.86 17.69
N THR A 405 8.04 0.63 17.68
CA THR A 405 8.81 -0.55 18.07
C THR A 405 9.66 -1.03 16.89
N LEU A 406 10.83 -1.58 17.20
CA LEU A 406 11.85 -1.85 16.19
C LEU A 406 12.02 -3.34 15.91
N THR A 407 12.33 -3.68 14.67
CA THR A 407 12.56 -5.06 14.20
C THR A 407 13.78 -5.72 14.85
N ASN A 408 14.74 -4.92 15.27
CA ASN A 408 15.96 -5.36 15.97
C ASN A 408 15.90 -5.19 17.50
N GLY A 409 14.70 -4.94 18.03
CA GLY A 409 14.44 -4.75 19.46
C GLY A 409 14.52 -3.29 19.91
N GLY A 410 13.86 -3.01 21.03
CA GLY A 410 13.71 -1.66 21.56
C GLY A 410 12.63 -0.85 20.84
N TRP A 411 12.67 0.47 21.01
CA TRP A 411 11.72 1.40 20.45
C TRP A 411 12.35 2.76 20.16
N SER A 412 11.68 3.57 19.32
CA SER A 412 12.04 4.95 19.01
C SER A 412 10.88 5.87 19.37
N LYS A 413 11.20 7.11 19.74
CA LYS A 413 10.25 8.18 20.01
C LYS A 413 10.46 9.31 19.02
N TYR A 414 9.38 9.87 18.51
CA TYR A 414 9.43 11.09 17.73
C TYR A 414 9.47 12.32 18.65
N ASP A 415 10.44 13.19 18.42
CA ASP A 415 10.58 14.45 19.14
C ASP A 415 9.97 15.58 18.29
N GLU A 416 8.87 16.14 18.76
CA GLU A 416 8.14 17.21 18.09
C GLU A 416 8.94 18.51 17.99
N THR A 417 9.93 18.71 18.88
CA THR A 417 10.77 19.93 18.89
C THR A 417 11.87 19.84 17.85
N THR A 418 12.62 18.74 17.88
CA THR A 418 13.73 18.52 16.94
C THR A 418 13.30 17.95 15.60
N LYS A 419 12.04 17.53 15.49
CA LYS A 419 11.44 16.87 14.30
C LYS A 419 12.22 15.62 13.86
N LYS A 420 12.68 14.82 14.84
CA LYS A 420 13.48 13.60 14.58
C LYS A 420 13.03 12.44 15.44
N TRP A 421 13.22 11.24 14.87
CA TRP A 421 13.11 10.01 15.63
C TRP A 421 14.39 9.76 16.42
N THR A 422 14.25 9.46 17.70
CA THR A 422 15.37 9.12 18.59
C THR A 422 15.16 7.73 19.15
N ARG A 423 16.17 6.87 19.07
CA ARG A 423 16.12 5.54 19.66
C ARG A 423 16.18 5.65 21.18
N ALA A 424 15.32 4.90 21.85
CA ALA A 424 15.32 4.68 23.28
C ALA A 424 15.55 3.20 23.55
N GLY A 425 16.42 2.89 24.52
CA GLY A 425 16.69 1.52 24.93
C GLY A 425 15.63 1.05 25.93
N LEU A 426 15.25 -0.22 25.85
CA LEU A 426 14.60 -0.92 26.95
C LEU A 426 15.66 -1.23 28.01
N TYR A 427 15.56 -0.56 29.17
CA TYR A 427 16.37 -0.87 30.31
C TYR A 427 15.61 -1.84 31.19
N VAL A 428 16.03 -3.12 31.24
CA VAL A 428 15.53 -4.04 32.24
C VAL A 428 16.41 -3.89 33.48
N ALA A 429 15.88 -3.27 34.52
CA ALA A 429 16.50 -3.36 35.82
C ALA A 429 16.28 -4.78 36.34
N ASP A 430 17.26 -5.67 36.17
CA ASP A 430 17.25 -6.92 36.90
C ASP A 430 17.21 -6.60 38.41
N PRO A 431 16.31 -7.24 39.18
CA PRO A 431 16.45 -7.18 40.62
C PRO A 431 17.79 -7.80 40.97
N VAL A 432 18.72 -6.99 41.49
CA VAL A 432 20.01 -7.45 41.94
C VAL A 432 19.77 -8.59 42.90
N SER A 433 20.01 -9.82 42.48
CA SER A 433 20.20 -10.93 43.37
C SER A 433 21.45 -10.60 44.16
N ALA A 434 21.29 -10.22 45.44
CA ALA A 434 22.40 -10.06 46.35
C ALA A 434 23.24 -11.36 46.26
N PRO A 435 24.57 -11.26 46.08
CA PRO A 435 25.43 -12.42 46.08
C PRO A 435 25.19 -13.17 47.40
N ALA A 436 24.77 -14.43 47.29
CA ALA A 436 24.72 -15.30 48.47
C ALA A 436 26.09 -15.26 49.14
N ALA A 437 26.13 -14.84 50.38
CA ALA A 437 27.33 -14.85 51.19
C ALA A 437 27.87 -16.28 51.22
N GLN A 438 28.99 -16.52 50.61
CA GLN A 438 29.70 -17.77 50.72
C GLN A 438 30.12 -17.94 52.18
N PRO A 439 29.89 -19.13 52.81
CA PRO A 439 30.38 -19.37 54.16
C PRO A 439 31.90 -19.37 54.16
N ALA A 440 32.46 -18.53 55.04
CA ALA A 440 33.89 -18.39 55.23
C ALA A 440 34.50 -19.76 55.68
N SER A 441 35.36 -20.32 54.84
CA SER A 441 36.22 -21.42 55.22
C SER A 441 37.40 -20.89 56.05
N THR A 442 37.42 -21.21 57.32
CA THR A 442 38.52 -20.97 58.27
C THR A 442 39.71 -21.83 57.87
N LYS A 443 40.79 -21.24 57.32
CA LYS A 443 42.16 -21.69 57.57
C LYS A 443 43.11 -20.50 57.53
N GLY A 444 43.72 -20.26 58.69
CA GLY A 444 44.56 -19.12 58.97
C GLY A 444 45.90 -19.07 58.22
N LYS A 445 46.33 -17.82 57.96
CA LYS A 445 47.75 -17.40 58.05
C LYS A 445 47.81 -15.91 58.36
N LYS A 446 48.75 -15.56 59.25
CA LYS A 446 48.99 -14.25 59.78
C LYS A 446 49.50 -13.23 58.76
N GLY A 447 49.06 -12.01 58.89
CA GLY A 447 49.85 -10.80 58.73
C GLY A 447 49.82 -10.12 57.35
N ALA A 448 48.95 -9.10 57.23
CA ALA A 448 49.27 -7.82 56.58
C ALA A 448 48.06 -6.85 56.79
N ALA A 449 48.37 -5.56 57.03
CA ALA A 449 47.48 -4.51 57.44
C ALA A 449 46.22 -4.35 56.59
N ALA A 450 45.08 -4.18 57.26
CA ALA A 450 43.77 -3.94 56.66
C ALA A 450 43.76 -2.59 55.97
N LYS A 451 43.64 -2.58 54.64
CA LYS A 451 43.13 -1.45 53.88
C LYS A 451 41.62 -1.37 54.03
N ALA A 452 41.13 -0.17 54.31
CA ALA A 452 39.69 0.13 54.43
C ALA A 452 38.90 -0.41 53.22
N PRO A 453 37.64 -0.91 53.42
CA PRO A 453 36.85 -1.42 52.36
C PRO A 453 36.54 -0.34 51.33
N ALA A 454 36.89 -0.58 50.08
CA ALA A 454 36.53 0.26 48.96
C ALA A 454 34.99 0.35 48.87
N LYS A 455 34.47 1.57 48.75
CA LYS A 455 33.03 1.80 48.48
C LYS A 455 32.62 0.98 47.30
N PRO A 456 31.44 0.31 47.33
CA PRO A 456 30.93 -0.46 46.19
C PRO A 456 30.80 0.46 44.96
N VAL A 457 31.59 0.16 43.95
CA VAL A 457 31.44 0.81 42.66
C VAL A 457 30.13 0.24 42.06
N VAL A 458 29.10 1.08 42.13
CA VAL A 458 27.86 0.81 41.39
C VAL A 458 28.25 0.82 39.90
N LYS A 459 28.50 -0.36 39.32
CA LYS A 459 28.62 -0.50 37.86
C LYS A 459 27.29 -0.01 37.31
N LYS A 460 27.27 1.15 36.64
CA LYS A 460 26.14 1.54 35.78
C LYS A 460 25.86 0.35 34.89
N ALA A 461 24.65 -0.22 34.99
CA ALA A 461 24.22 -1.26 34.09
C ALA A 461 24.35 -0.74 32.65
N THR A 462 25.12 -1.42 31.85
CA THR A 462 25.25 -1.11 30.43
C THR A 462 23.87 -1.39 29.79
N PRO A 463 23.30 -0.46 29.04
CA PRO A 463 21.99 -0.69 28.41
C PRO A 463 22.08 -1.89 27.46
N VAL A 464 21.30 -2.94 27.73
CA VAL A 464 21.18 -4.08 26.81
C VAL A 464 20.15 -3.68 25.74
N LEU A 465 20.61 -3.02 24.70
CA LEU A 465 19.83 -2.49 23.58
C LEU A 465 19.12 -3.58 22.74
N SER A 466 19.51 -4.84 22.86
CA SER A 466 19.10 -5.90 21.93
C SER A 466 18.32 -7.07 22.52
N ALA A 467 18.02 -7.08 23.82
CA ALA A 467 17.56 -8.31 24.46
C ALA A 467 16.09 -8.63 24.26
N TYR A 468 15.22 -7.64 23.93
CA TYR A 468 13.79 -7.91 23.86
C TYR A 468 13.15 -7.31 22.62
N LEU A 469 12.69 -8.21 21.74
CA LEU A 469 11.78 -7.86 20.67
C LEU A 469 10.45 -7.43 21.27
N VAL A 470 10.02 -6.20 21.06
CA VAL A 470 8.73 -5.68 21.50
C VAL A 470 7.67 -6.08 20.48
N ASN A 471 6.74 -6.93 20.90
CA ASN A 471 5.67 -7.44 20.05
C ASN A 471 4.45 -6.52 20.04
N ASP A 472 4.15 -5.89 21.20
CA ASP A 472 3.00 -5.03 21.39
C ASP A 472 3.19 -4.10 22.59
N MET A 473 2.47 -2.97 22.62
CA MET A 473 2.50 -1.99 23.73
C MET A 473 1.11 -1.44 24.00
N THR A 474 0.80 -1.21 25.27
CA THR A 474 -0.39 -0.48 25.70
C THR A 474 -0.03 0.54 26.78
N PHE A 475 -0.82 1.63 26.85
CA PHE A 475 -0.48 2.81 27.65
C PHE A 475 -1.65 3.17 28.59
N GLY A 476 -1.35 3.23 29.87
CA GLY A 476 -2.23 3.78 30.90
C GLY A 476 -1.65 5.08 31.47
N ASN A 477 -2.44 5.75 32.28
CA ASN A 477 -2.01 6.99 32.95
C ASN A 477 -0.84 6.77 33.92
N ASP A 478 -0.91 5.68 34.69
CA ASP A 478 0.06 5.35 35.75
C ASP A 478 1.20 4.46 35.26
N ALA A 479 0.93 3.59 34.28
CA ALA A 479 1.89 2.62 33.81
C ALA A 479 1.71 2.27 32.34
N TRP A 480 2.82 1.96 31.68
CA TRP A 480 2.89 1.42 30.33
C TRP A 480 3.28 -0.05 30.38
N TYR A 481 2.75 -0.85 29.48
CA TYR A 481 3.05 -2.28 29.39
C TYR A 481 3.56 -2.63 28.01
N ALA A 482 4.52 -3.55 27.94
CA ALA A 482 5.05 -4.08 26.69
C ALA A 482 5.04 -5.62 26.71
N ALA A 483 4.48 -6.22 25.68
CA ALA A 483 4.60 -7.64 25.39
C ALA A 483 5.92 -7.89 24.67
N THR A 484 6.77 -8.75 25.24
CA THR A 484 8.11 -9.01 24.68
C THR A 484 8.43 -10.50 24.63
N ALA A 485 9.53 -10.84 23.96
CA ALA A 485 10.08 -12.20 23.99
C ALA A 485 10.53 -12.63 25.42
N GLY A 486 10.77 -11.68 26.31
CA GLY A 486 11.11 -11.92 27.71
C GLY A 486 9.91 -11.85 28.68
N GLY A 487 8.70 -11.70 28.16
CA GLY A 487 7.46 -11.58 28.95
C GLY A 487 6.89 -10.18 28.94
N VAL A 488 5.99 -9.91 29.90
CA VAL A 488 5.36 -8.60 30.10
C VAL A 488 6.29 -7.70 30.88
N LEU A 489 6.64 -6.54 30.31
CA LEU A 489 7.37 -5.49 30.98
C LEU A 489 6.44 -4.35 31.37
N ILE A 490 6.77 -3.65 32.46
CA ILE A 490 6.07 -2.46 32.93
C ILE A 490 7.04 -1.28 33.08
N SER A 491 6.57 -0.11 32.71
CA SER A 491 7.20 1.19 32.96
C SER A 491 6.24 2.09 33.74
N THR A 492 6.70 2.73 34.80
CA THR A 492 5.94 3.72 35.60
C THR A 492 6.49 5.14 35.45
N ASP A 493 7.44 5.33 34.52
CA ASP A 493 8.12 6.60 34.22
C ASP A 493 8.01 6.95 32.71
N LYS A 494 6.89 6.64 32.10
CA LYS A 494 6.56 6.93 30.69
C LYS A 494 7.60 6.37 29.70
N GLY A 495 8.09 5.16 29.99
CA GLY A 495 9.00 4.42 29.14
C GLY A 495 10.48 4.75 29.33
N ALA A 496 10.85 5.59 30.32
CA ALA A 496 12.25 5.87 30.57
C ALA A 496 12.99 4.65 31.13
N THR A 497 12.34 3.89 32.01
CA THR A 497 12.85 2.60 32.52
C THR A 497 11.77 1.51 32.44
N TRP A 498 12.22 0.27 32.24
CA TRP A 498 11.37 -0.90 32.14
C TRP A 498 11.87 -2.01 33.05
N LYS A 499 10.95 -2.72 33.68
CA LYS A 499 11.22 -3.90 34.51
C LYS A 499 10.22 -5.00 34.19
N SER A 500 10.51 -6.25 34.59
CA SER A 500 9.50 -7.31 34.54
C SER A 500 8.26 -6.85 35.33
N ALA A 501 7.07 -7.09 34.77
CA ALA A 501 5.82 -6.68 35.39
C ALA A 501 5.68 -7.29 36.80
N SER A 502 6.19 -8.51 37.00
CA SER A 502 6.10 -9.19 38.27
C SER A 502 7.23 -10.24 38.43
N LYS A 503 7.37 -10.80 39.65
CA LYS A 503 8.21 -11.97 39.92
C LYS A 503 7.52 -13.28 39.53
N ASP A 504 6.24 -13.23 39.21
CA ASP A 504 5.46 -14.40 38.81
C ASP A 504 6.07 -15.00 37.51
N PRO A 505 6.34 -16.32 37.51
CA PRO A 505 6.88 -17.02 36.33
C PRO A 505 6.03 -16.84 35.07
N LEU A 506 4.71 -16.69 35.20
CA LEU A 506 3.81 -16.48 34.08
C LEU A 506 4.10 -15.17 33.35
N SER A 507 4.36 -14.10 34.09
CA SER A 507 4.68 -12.79 33.48
C SER A 507 5.99 -12.77 32.68
N ARG A 508 6.84 -13.78 32.86
CA ARG A 508 8.15 -13.92 32.17
C ARG A 508 8.12 -14.80 30.95
N LYS A 509 6.99 -15.42 30.64
CA LYS A 509 6.85 -16.19 29.39
C LYS A 509 6.81 -15.25 28.18
N PRO A 510 7.37 -15.65 27.02
CA PRO A 510 7.26 -14.86 25.79
C PRO A 510 5.82 -14.49 25.47
N THR A 511 5.54 -13.20 25.32
CA THR A 511 4.20 -12.66 25.07
C THR A 511 4.09 -12.01 23.71
N GLN A 512 2.92 -12.14 23.06
CA GLN A 512 2.65 -11.70 21.70
C GLN A 512 1.87 -10.38 21.66
N SER A 513 0.94 -10.17 22.61
CA SER A 513 0.10 -8.98 22.68
C SER A 513 -0.18 -8.61 24.13
N VAL A 514 -0.51 -7.34 24.38
CA VAL A 514 -0.89 -6.84 25.69
C VAL A 514 -1.99 -5.79 25.57
N GLU A 515 -3.03 -5.93 26.38
CA GLU A 515 -4.14 -4.98 26.46
C GLU A 515 -4.37 -4.53 27.91
N LEU A 516 -4.89 -3.31 28.08
CA LEU A 516 -5.12 -2.66 29.38
C LEU A 516 -6.58 -2.24 29.47
N SER A 517 -7.22 -2.45 30.63
CA SER A 517 -8.58 -1.95 30.90
C SER A 517 -8.63 -0.42 30.87
N SER A 518 -9.82 0.12 30.72
CA SER A 518 -10.06 1.57 30.66
C SER A 518 -9.67 2.28 31.98
N ASP A 519 -9.81 1.57 33.11
CA ASP A 519 -9.43 2.04 34.45
C ASP A 519 -7.95 1.80 34.79
N GLY A 520 -7.21 1.08 33.92
CA GLY A 520 -5.80 0.77 34.10
C GLY A 520 -5.50 -0.32 35.14
N ASN A 521 -6.50 -1.00 35.69
CA ASN A 521 -6.32 -2.00 36.74
C ASN A 521 -6.12 -3.41 36.22
N GLN A 522 -6.79 -3.76 35.11
CA GLN A 522 -6.71 -5.09 34.51
C GLN A 522 -5.76 -5.07 33.31
N VAL A 523 -4.91 -6.11 33.24
CA VAL A 523 -3.97 -6.31 32.13
C VAL A 523 -4.18 -7.72 31.58
N TRP A 524 -4.32 -7.82 30.26
CA TRP A 524 -4.39 -9.09 29.56
C TRP A 524 -3.19 -9.22 28.61
N SER A 525 -2.68 -10.44 28.47
CA SER A 525 -1.59 -10.74 27.54
C SER A 525 -1.73 -12.16 27.00
N ILE A 526 -1.19 -12.43 25.84
CA ILE A 526 -1.11 -13.78 25.27
C ILE A 526 0.32 -14.29 25.39
N ALA A 527 0.47 -15.42 26.07
CA ALA A 527 1.73 -16.17 26.15
C ALA A 527 1.51 -17.61 25.71
N GLU A 528 2.19 -18.03 24.63
CA GLU A 528 2.04 -19.37 24.05
C GLU A 528 0.57 -19.70 23.75
N ARG A 529 -0.03 -20.62 24.52
CA ARG A 529 -1.44 -21.07 24.39
C ARG A 529 -2.34 -20.56 25.51
N ASN A 530 -1.89 -19.58 26.30
CA ASN A 530 -2.60 -19.10 27.47
C ASN A 530 -2.95 -17.60 27.31
N LEU A 531 -4.14 -17.26 27.77
CA LEU A 531 -4.46 -15.90 28.17
C LEU A 531 -3.92 -15.69 29.58
N LEU A 532 -2.98 -14.79 29.73
CA LEU A 532 -2.54 -14.29 31.03
C LEU A 532 -3.41 -13.07 31.40
N TYR A 533 -3.83 -12.96 32.63
CA TYR A 533 -4.57 -11.80 33.10
C TYR A 533 -4.17 -11.43 34.54
N SER A 534 -4.19 -10.13 34.79
CA SER A 534 -3.95 -9.52 36.10
C SER A 534 -5.08 -8.57 36.41
N THR A 535 -5.48 -8.46 37.66
CA THR A 535 -6.49 -7.52 38.16
C THR A 535 -5.90 -6.47 39.12
N ASP A 536 -4.58 -6.46 39.26
CA ASP A 536 -3.82 -5.64 40.21
C ASP A 536 -2.64 -4.91 39.54
N LYS A 537 -2.87 -4.38 38.34
CA LYS A 537 -1.85 -3.63 37.56
C LYS A 537 -0.61 -4.47 37.25
N GLY A 538 -0.76 -5.78 37.06
CA GLY A 538 0.33 -6.67 36.68
C GLY A 538 1.22 -7.14 37.83
N GLN A 539 0.79 -7.02 39.09
CA GLN A 539 1.55 -7.53 40.25
C GLN A 539 1.42 -9.05 40.40
N THR A 540 0.19 -9.56 40.25
CA THR A 540 -0.08 -10.99 40.22
C THR A 540 -0.77 -11.39 38.93
N TRP A 541 -0.57 -12.63 38.51
CA TRP A 541 -1.05 -13.12 37.21
C TRP A 541 -1.69 -14.48 37.37
N ASP A 542 -2.81 -14.64 36.69
CA ASP A 542 -3.47 -15.92 36.43
C ASP A 542 -3.33 -16.29 34.95
N ALA A 543 -3.42 -17.58 34.67
CA ALA A 543 -3.37 -18.09 33.30
C ALA A 543 -4.59 -18.96 33.01
N LYS A 544 -5.18 -18.73 31.84
CA LYS A 544 -6.23 -19.56 31.29
C LYS A 544 -5.78 -20.18 29.97
N GLU A 545 -5.79 -21.50 29.90
CA GLU A 545 -5.53 -22.22 28.67
C GLU A 545 -6.63 -21.92 27.63
N LEU A 546 -6.21 -21.57 26.41
CA LEU A 546 -7.05 -21.35 25.25
C LEU A 546 -7.12 -22.66 24.46
N SER A 547 -8.22 -23.40 24.57
CA SER A 547 -8.42 -24.72 23.94
C SER A 547 -8.26 -24.68 22.41
N PHE A 548 -8.43 -23.50 21.81
CA PHE A 548 -8.32 -23.25 20.37
C PHE A 548 -6.92 -22.74 19.92
N ALA A 549 -5.98 -22.57 20.83
CA ALA A 549 -4.70 -21.90 20.56
C ALA A 549 -3.70 -22.74 19.74
N ALA A 550 -4.07 -23.91 19.26
CA ALA A 550 -3.21 -24.77 18.43
C ALA A 550 -2.89 -24.14 17.05
N ALA A 551 -3.50 -23.01 16.71
CA ALA A 551 -3.60 -22.48 15.36
C ALA A 551 -2.60 -21.37 14.99
N GLY A 552 -1.56 -21.10 15.79
CA GLY A 552 -0.55 -20.07 15.48
C GLY A 552 -1.10 -18.64 15.46
N ASN A 553 -0.22 -17.63 15.53
CA ASN A 553 -0.48 -16.19 15.44
C ASN A 553 -1.75 -15.68 16.15
N LEU A 554 -1.75 -15.86 17.48
CA LEU A 554 -2.81 -15.34 18.33
C LEU A 554 -2.60 -13.84 18.55
N LYS A 555 -3.61 -13.03 18.21
CA LYS A 555 -3.59 -11.59 18.51
C LYS A 555 -4.83 -11.21 19.31
N LEU A 556 -4.59 -10.60 20.46
CA LEU A 556 -5.64 -10.11 21.36
C LEU A 556 -6.08 -8.72 20.90
N HIS A 557 -7.39 -8.48 20.96
CA HIS A 557 -8.01 -7.20 20.67
C HIS A 557 -9.04 -6.90 21.75
N ARG A 558 -8.94 -5.74 22.38
CA ARG A 558 -9.90 -5.27 23.34
C ARG A 558 -10.87 -4.28 22.67
N VAL A 559 -12.15 -4.57 22.72
CA VAL A 559 -13.23 -3.68 22.31
C VAL A 559 -13.68 -2.83 23.50
N ASP A 560 -13.95 -3.47 24.64
CA ASP A 560 -14.18 -2.85 25.95
C ASP A 560 -13.65 -3.77 27.07
N ASP A 561 -13.88 -3.40 28.35
CA ASP A 561 -13.31 -4.13 29.51
C ASP A 561 -13.90 -5.52 29.71
N THR A 562 -15.02 -5.85 29.05
CA THR A 562 -15.67 -7.16 29.09
C THR A 562 -15.56 -7.90 27.77
N SER A 563 -15.43 -7.19 26.68
CA SER A 563 -15.48 -7.69 25.31
C SER A 563 -14.08 -7.77 24.71
N LEU A 564 -13.55 -8.99 24.65
CA LEU A 564 -12.24 -9.31 24.09
C LEU A 564 -12.41 -10.21 22.87
N PHE A 565 -11.51 -10.07 21.89
CA PHE A 565 -11.43 -10.94 20.73
C PHE A 565 -10.00 -11.47 20.55
N ILE A 566 -9.90 -12.69 20.04
CA ILE A 566 -8.64 -13.27 19.57
C ILE A 566 -8.79 -13.63 18.09
N THR A 567 -7.97 -13.02 17.25
CA THR A 567 -7.82 -13.40 15.85
C THR A 567 -6.75 -14.48 15.72
N THR A 568 -7.03 -15.48 14.87
CA THR A 568 -6.13 -16.60 14.60
C THR A 568 -6.12 -16.92 13.09
N ASN A 569 -5.25 -17.83 12.67
CA ASN A 569 -5.28 -18.38 11.30
C ASN A 569 -6.41 -19.40 11.06
N MET A 570 -7.16 -19.78 12.12
CA MET A 570 -8.19 -20.82 12.06
C MET A 570 -9.54 -20.40 12.66
N GLY A 571 -9.72 -19.12 12.95
CA GLY A 571 -10.97 -18.61 13.45
C GLY A 571 -10.86 -17.28 14.19
N LEU A 572 -12.02 -16.72 14.47
CA LEU A 572 -12.23 -15.57 15.32
C LEU A 572 -12.91 -16.05 16.60
N TYR A 573 -12.38 -15.68 17.75
CA TYR A 573 -12.92 -16.05 19.06
C TYR A 573 -13.24 -14.80 19.86
N GLY A 574 -14.44 -14.74 20.44
CA GLY A 574 -14.92 -13.64 21.26
C GLY A 574 -15.21 -14.06 22.69
N SER A 575 -14.86 -13.21 23.63
CA SER A 575 -15.24 -13.25 25.04
C SER A 575 -16.14 -12.06 25.36
N ARG A 576 -17.09 -12.22 26.29
CA ARG A 576 -17.98 -11.18 26.80
C ARG A 576 -17.89 -11.02 28.32
N ASP A 577 -16.92 -11.68 28.92
CA ASP A 577 -16.71 -11.76 30.36
C ASP A 577 -15.25 -11.57 30.75
N ALA A 578 -14.58 -10.63 30.07
CA ALA A 578 -13.18 -10.27 30.28
C ALA A 578 -12.20 -11.45 30.11
N GLY A 579 -12.50 -12.39 29.20
CA GLY A 579 -11.64 -13.52 28.87
C GLY A 579 -11.91 -14.79 29.70
N ARG A 580 -12.97 -14.82 30.55
CA ARG A 580 -13.29 -15.98 31.33
C ARG A 580 -13.86 -17.11 30.49
N THR A 581 -14.70 -16.80 29.49
CA THR A 581 -15.21 -17.77 28.51
C THR A 581 -14.98 -17.26 27.08
N TRP A 582 -14.81 -18.21 26.15
CA TRP A 582 -14.54 -17.92 24.76
C TRP A 582 -15.45 -18.74 23.86
N ASN A 583 -16.02 -18.06 22.86
CA ASN A 583 -16.86 -18.67 21.83
C ASN A 583 -16.28 -18.37 20.46
N ARG A 584 -16.26 -19.37 19.57
CA ARG A 584 -15.90 -19.17 18.18
C ARG A 584 -17.01 -18.40 17.49
N ALA A 585 -16.67 -17.36 16.72
CA ALA A 585 -17.62 -16.67 15.88
C ALA A 585 -18.11 -17.59 14.75
N ASP A 586 -19.39 -17.50 14.44
CA ASP A 586 -20.00 -18.23 13.33
C ASP A 586 -19.73 -17.49 12.01
N VAL A 587 -18.55 -17.73 11.46
CA VAL A 587 -18.08 -17.16 10.19
C VAL A 587 -17.46 -18.26 9.33
N ARG A 588 -17.65 -18.18 8.03
CA ARG A 588 -17.10 -19.17 7.08
C ARG A 588 -15.59 -19.02 6.89
N GLU A 589 -15.09 -17.80 7.02
CA GLU A 589 -13.68 -17.47 6.90
C GLU A 589 -12.89 -18.03 8.08
N LEU A 590 -11.64 -18.39 7.84
CA LEU A 590 -10.80 -19.01 8.86
C LEU A 590 -9.69 -18.07 9.36
N SER A 591 -9.19 -17.16 8.52
CA SER A 591 -8.01 -16.34 8.83
C SER A 591 -8.36 -14.88 9.00
N PHE A 592 -8.05 -14.33 10.17
CA PHE A 592 -8.38 -12.95 10.55
C PHE A 592 -7.15 -12.18 10.99
N GLN A 593 -7.14 -10.86 10.74
CA GLN A 593 -5.97 -10.01 10.99
C GLN A 593 -6.17 -9.03 12.14
N SER A 594 -7.28 -8.32 12.18
CA SER A 594 -7.55 -7.25 13.15
C SER A 594 -9.04 -7.14 13.44
N VAL A 595 -9.41 -6.80 14.67
CA VAL A 595 -10.78 -6.50 15.10
C VAL A 595 -10.80 -5.13 15.74
N ALA A 596 -11.81 -4.33 15.43
CA ALA A 596 -12.08 -3.06 16.08
C ALA A 596 -13.58 -2.78 16.09
N GLY A 597 -14.01 -1.83 16.89
CA GLY A 597 -15.39 -1.37 16.94
C GLY A 597 -15.90 -1.12 18.35
N THR A 598 -17.21 -1.02 18.43
CA THR A 598 -17.99 -0.98 19.67
C THR A 598 -18.89 -2.21 19.72
N ASN A 599 -19.54 -2.46 20.86
CA ASN A 599 -20.46 -3.61 21.00
C ASN A 599 -21.59 -3.62 19.96
N ASN A 600 -21.96 -2.45 19.44
CA ASN A 600 -23.05 -2.32 18.46
C ASN A 600 -22.56 -2.32 17.00
N ALA A 601 -21.27 -2.18 16.76
CA ALA A 601 -20.69 -2.15 15.42
C ALA A 601 -19.24 -2.64 15.48
N LEU A 602 -19.04 -3.92 15.24
CA LEU A 602 -17.71 -4.56 15.15
C LEU A 602 -17.33 -4.74 13.70
N VAL A 603 -16.06 -4.53 13.40
CA VAL A 603 -15.48 -4.84 12.09
C VAL A 603 -14.25 -5.70 12.28
N VAL A 604 -14.12 -6.73 11.45
CA VAL A 604 -12.94 -7.61 11.40
C VAL A 604 -12.37 -7.63 10.00
N SER A 605 -11.06 -7.55 9.90
CA SER A 605 -10.35 -7.71 8.63
C SER A 605 -9.92 -9.16 8.41
N LEU A 606 -10.07 -9.60 7.16
CA LEU A 606 -9.64 -10.92 6.72
C LEU A 606 -8.16 -10.89 6.34
N GLN A 607 -7.48 -12.01 6.53
CA GLN A 607 -6.06 -12.12 6.20
C GLN A 607 -5.79 -12.04 4.68
N LYS A 608 -6.76 -12.46 3.87
CA LYS A 608 -6.63 -12.36 2.40
C LYS A 608 -7.22 -11.05 1.88
N GLN A 609 -8.52 -10.87 2.03
CA GLN A 609 -9.21 -9.69 1.47
C GLN A 609 -10.56 -9.46 2.11
N GLY A 610 -10.89 -8.19 2.34
CA GLY A 610 -12.20 -7.73 2.71
C GLY A 610 -12.42 -7.56 4.21
N LEU A 611 -13.57 -6.98 4.51
CA LEU A 611 -14.04 -6.70 5.85
C LEU A 611 -15.35 -7.42 6.10
N LEU A 612 -15.52 -7.93 7.33
CA LEU A 612 -16.81 -8.38 7.84
C LEU A 612 -17.26 -7.42 8.93
N ALA A 613 -18.57 -7.16 8.99
CA ALA A 613 -19.20 -6.38 10.05
C ALA A 613 -20.18 -7.21 10.86
N SER A 614 -20.31 -6.89 12.14
CA SER A 614 -21.33 -7.41 13.04
C SER A 614 -22.02 -6.25 13.75
N PHE A 615 -23.34 -6.25 13.75
CA PHE A 615 -24.20 -5.24 14.40
C PHE A 615 -24.97 -5.78 15.59
N ASP A 616 -24.69 -7.00 15.99
CA ASP A 616 -25.35 -7.75 17.07
C ASP A 616 -24.34 -8.26 18.11
N ASN A 617 -23.28 -7.50 18.33
CA ASN A 617 -22.22 -7.81 19.28
C ASN A 617 -21.47 -9.11 18.95
N GLY A 618 -21.20 -9.36 17.66
CA GLY A 618 -20.39 -10.48 17.18
C GLY A 618 -21.12 -11.82 17.17
N LYS A 619 -22.46 -11.84 17.24
CA LYS A 619 -23.26 -13.06 17.13
C LYS A 619 -23.37 -13.49 15.67
N SER A 620 -23.61 -12.54 14.76
CA SER A 620 -23.59 -12.78 13.32
C SER A 620 -22.64 -11.81 12.61
N TRP A 621 -22.14 -12.23 11.45
CA TRP A 621 -21.18 -11.48 10.67
C TRP A 621 -21.60 -11.48 9.20
N GLN A 622 -21.46 -10.34 8.55
CA GLN A 622 -21.78 -10.17 7.14
C GLN A 622 -20.63 -9.47 6.43
N ARG A 623 -20.41 -9.82 5.17
CA ARG A 623 -19.41 -9.14 4.33
C ARG A 623 -19.87 -7.72 4.02
N MET A 624 -18.94 -6.77 4.10
CA MET A 624 -19.21 -5.40 3.68
C MET A 624 -19.12 -5.31 2.15
N ASP A 625 -20.13 -4.74 1.51
CA ASP A 625 -20.25 -4.64 0.04
C ASP A 625 -19.68 -3.32 -0.52
N ASP A 626 -19.22 -2.41 0.34
CA ASP A 626 -18.58 -1.16 -0.08
C ASP A 626 -17.32 -1.48 -0.91
N PRO A 627 -17.14 -0.89 -2.11
CA PRO A 627 -15.96 -1.11 -2.94
C PRO A 627 -14.63 -0.90 -2.20
N LEU A 628 -14.55 0.09 -1.30
CA LEU A 628 -13.38 0.35 -0.49
C LEU A 628 -13.14 -0.72 0.59
N SER A 629 -14.14 -1.54 0.92
CA SER A 629 -14.02 -2.61 1.91
C SER A 629 -13.42 -3.91 1.38
N GLN A 630 -13.15 -4.00 0.07
CA GLN A 630 -12.70 -5.23 -0.59
C GLN A 630 -11.16 -5.41 -0.58
N GLY A 631 -10.41 -4.40 -0.13
CA GLY A 631 -8.96 -4.42 -0.06
C GLY A 631 -8.37 -5.33 1.03
N TYR A 632 -7.04 -5.31 1.15
CA TYR A 632 -6.32 -5.92 2.26
C TYR A 632 -6.10 -4.88 3.37
N PHE A 633 -6.54 -5.21 4.59
CA PHE A 633 -6.50 -4.31 5.75
C PHE A 633 -5.66 -4.91 6.88
N PRO A 634 -4.38 -4.58 6.97
CA PRO A 634 -3.52 -5.09 8.02
C PRO A 634 -3.94 -4.64 9.43
N VAL A 635 -4.56 -3.47 9.54
CA VAL A 635 -4.91 -2.87 10.82
C VAL A 635 -6.26 -2.15 10.75
N ILE A 636 -7.11 -2.38 11.75
CA ILE A 636 -8.29 -1.59 12.04
C ILE A 636 -8.18 -1.09 13.48
N ARG A 637 -8.61 0.16 13.74
CA ARG A 637 -8.63 0.79 15.07
C ARG A 637 -9.95 1.50 15.31
N THR A 638 -10.33 1.58 16.59
CA THR A 638 -11.48 2.37 17.04
C THR A 638 -10.98 3.70 17.60
N ARG A 639 -11.59 4.80 17.17
CA ARG A 639 -11.42 6.12 17.80
C ARG A 639 -12.29 6.22 19.06
N ARG A 640 -12.00 7.21 19.91
CA ARG A 640 -12.74 7.45 21.16
C ARG A 640 -14.23 7.77 20.91
N ASP A 641 -14.57 8.39 19.80
CA ASP A 641 -15.94 8.70 19.37
C ASP A 641 -16.69 7.48 18.82
N GLY A 642 -16.08 6.33 18.79
CA GLY A 642 -16.63 5.08 18.24
C GLY A 642 -16.48 4.93 16.73
N SER A 643 -15.96 5.94 16.03
CA SER A 643 -15.64 5.81 14.61
C SER A 643 -14.48 4.86 14.39
N LEU A 644 -14.45 4.22 13.22
CA LEU A 644 -13.43 3.25 12.85
C LEU A 644 -12.45 3.84 11.85
N VAL A 645 -11.20 3.42 11.98
CA VAL A 645 -10.16 3.66 11.01
C VAL A 645 -9.59 2.32 10.57
N ALA A 646 -9.53 2.11 9.26
CA ALA A 646 -8.82 1.00 8.65
C ALA A 646 -7.68 1.54 7.78
N VAL A 647 -6.55 0.87 7.78
CA VAL A 647 -5.51 1.15 6.81
C VAL A 647 -5.45 0.04 5.79
N SER A 648 -5.37 0.43 4.53
CA SER A 648 -5.29 -0.49 3.41
C SER A 648 -3.89 -0.50 2.83
N ALA A 649 -3.50 -1.65 2.33
CA ALA A 649 -2.26 -1.76 1.55
C ALA A 649 -2.35 -1.03 0.20
N THR A 650 -3.55 -0.62 -0.24
CA THR A 650 -3.77 -0.04 -1.56
C THR A 650 -4.63 1.24 -1.53
N GLU A 651 -5.55 1.38 -0.54
CA GLU A 651 -6.54 2.44 -0.52
C GLU A 651 -6.19 3.60 0.45
N GLY A 652 -5.00 3.56 1.04
CA GLY A 652 -4.62 4.52 2.06
C GLY A 652 -5.35 4.28 3.40
N MET A 653 -5.61 5.35 4.12
CA MET A 653 -6.38 5.31 5.37
C MET A 653 -7.86 5.58 5.08
N LEU A 654 -8.70 4.70 5.58
CA LEU A 654 -10.16 4.79 5.49
C LEU A 654 -10.75 5.13 6.86
N SER A 655 -11.84 5.89 6.87
CA SER A 655 -12.63 6.19 8.07
C SER A 655 -14.08 5.79 7.85
N LEU A 656 -14.68 5.16 8.86
CA LEU A 656 -16.08 4.77 8.91
C LEU A 656 -16.70 5.37 10.17
N ASP A 657 -17.76 6.16 10.00
CA ASP A 657 -18.61 6.55 11.11
C ASP A 657 -19.82 5.61 11.16
N PRO A 658 -19.87 4.68 12.12
CA PRO A 658 -20.98 3.73 12.24
C PRO A 658 -22.32 4.40 12.61
N ASN A 659 -22.30 5.65 13.05
CA ASN A 659 -23.47 6.41 13.45
C ASN A 659 -23.90 7.47 12.40
N ALA A 660 -23.13 7.65 11.33
CA ALA A 660 -23.49 8.58 10.27
C ALA A 660 -24.79 8.11 9.59
N LYS A 661 -25.84 8.93 9.70
CA LYS A 661 -27.05 8.74 8.88
C LYS A 661 -26.67 8.93 7.43
N SER A 662 -26.98 7.96 6.56
CA SER A 662 -26.78 8.11 5.13
C SER A 662 -27.44 9.43 4.69
N ALA A 663 -26.65 10.33 4.10
CA ALA A 663 -27.21 11.51 3.44
C ALA A 663 -28.10 10.97 2.32
N SER A 664 -29.41 11.03 2.51
CA SER A 664 -30.39 10.72 1.48
C SER A 664 -30.08 11.64 0.29
N SER A 665 -29.79 11.05 -0.85
CA SER A 665 -29.66 11.75 -2.12
C SER A 665 -31.01 12.38 -2.45
N SER A 666 -31.24 13.61 -1.97
CA SER A 666 -32.36 14.44 -2.37
C SER A 666 -32.01 15.08 -3.73
N ASN A 667 -31.98 14.28 -4.79
CA ASN A 667 -32.19 14.76 -6.13
C ASN A 667 -33.67 14.56 -6.51
N GLY A 668 -34.51 15.38 -5.92
CA GLY A 668 -35.87 15.60 -6.41
C GLY A 668 -35.79 16.47 -7.65
N SER A 669 -35.83 15.86 -8.80
CA SER A 669 -36.16 16.57 -10.03
C SER A 669 -37.58 17.05 -9.95
N SER A 670 -37.83 18.34 -9.68
CA SER A 670 -39.05 18.98 -10.01
C SER A 670 -39.05 19.31 -11.51
N MET A 671 -39.68 18.44 -12.29
CA MET A 671 -40.22 18.87 -13.58
C MET A 671 -41.44 19.81 -13.32
N ARG A 672 -41.33 20.97 -13.79
CA ARG A 672 -42.41 21.78 -14.40
C ARG A 672 -41.89 22.48 -15.60
#